data_15c4b446c3858928dce80f045e73b1f5
#
_entry.id   15c4b446c3858928dce80f045e73b1f5
#
_cell.length_a   1.000
_cell.length_b   1.000
_cell.length_c   1.000
_cell.angle_alpha   90.00
_cell.angle_beta   90.00
_cell.angle_gamma   90.00
#
_symmetry.space_group_name_H-M   'P 1'
#
loop_
_entity.id
_entity.type
_entity.pdbx_description
1 polymer ?
#
loop_
_entity_poly.entity_id
_entity_poly.type
_entity_poly.pdbx_seq_one_letter_code
_entity_poly.pdbx_strand_id
1 'polypeptide(L)'
;MTKLLLIESPGKLKKLGQILGTGWIVKASMGHIRELADDGEDALGFDLEGDRIRCRYTPRSSRASSILKELRQVVQQVTEVYIATDPDREGETIGWHLAQELRLNQPFRITYNEISKPAVMAALANPKTLDQNLIAAGRARDCLDKLVGYKGSKHLVWALNNGAKSMGRVQSATLHLLCQRETEIIRFVPQDYWSVWVEYVEGFKAFYRAKWNEKKDETSSEPDDAATKTDVLPESDRVTSQAEADRLVAIAKSNPHQIVQVEKKTINQSPPAPFTTSSLQQAAGAKLRFAPEFTMKVAQSLFEAGYITYMRTDSVMLSDQFCAAVRQYLEQNDSDNVPAKVTRHRSKAGAQEAHEAIRPTDVYLTPEQFSSRVNGDEANLYQLIWNRTVASQCRAAQIAKTRIITQSGTAFWEARGQVLIFPGYTVYWNNISDDSELPNVQQGQVVNLKQAAAEKKQTQPPPRYTEPKLVQLMERKGIGRPSTYSPTIKTLKERQYVELVKGKLQPTQLGMELDAFLAQVLPDLIAAEFTAKMEQELDAIAQGKLNWERYLTSWNRDYFAPALAKAVGEVAKVKRSLPNQNRGKGSAPSSQKQADIQCPNCGVQMTKVSSKSQKLKADHFLSCDRQTGGCGTVMFLNVKSGNYELPLSERKSAPTPESLSEYSCPVCHNPLEAYEYSKDGQAKVMLRCCNPKTRPSKCKDVAFFKTKQGNWWSPKFGELKLPK
;
A
#
# COMPACT_ATOMS: atom_id res chain seq x y z
N MET A 1 -35.82 3.06 -27.55
CA MET A 1 -35.78 3.00 -26.04
C MET A 1 -34.37 3.21 -25.62
N THR A 2 -34.12 4.15 -24.72
CA THR A 2 -32.75 4.47 -24.25
C THR A 2 -32.48 3.73 -22.93
N LYS A 3 -31.33 3.07 -22.83
CA LYS A 3 -30.87 2.32 -21.64
C LYS A 3 -29.75 3.08 -20.93
N LEU A 4 -29.66 2.95 -19.64
CA LEU A 4 -28.59 3.55 -18.81
C LEU A 4 -27.66 2.48 -18.29
N LEU A 5 -26.36 2.68 -18.47
CA LEU A 5 -25.31 1.91 -17.82
C LEU A 5 -24.65 2.77 -16.74
N LEU A 6 -24.76 2.35 -15.48
CA LEU A 6 -24.10 2.97 -14.34
C LEU A 6 -22.79 2.24 -14.03
N ILE A 7 -21.69 2.95 -14.06
CA ILE A 7 -20.34 2.44 -13.77
C ILE A 7 -19.70 3.18 -12.61
N GLU A 8 -18.63 2.64 -12.08
CA GLU A 8 -17.92 3.23 -10.94
C GLU A 8 -16.98 4.36 -11.34
N SER A 9 -16.12 4.11 -12.34
CA SER A 9 -15.04 5.01 -12.75
C SER A 9 -15.31 5.69 -14.09
N PRO A 10 -15.01 7.01 -14.21
CA PRO A 10 -15.15 7.73 -15.47
C PRO A 10 -14.17 7.25 -16.56
N GLY A 11 -13.04 6.61 -16.20
CA GLY A 11 -12.07 6.09 -17.16
C GLY A 11 -12.66 5.06 -18.13
N LYS A 12 -13.71 4.34 -17.72
CA LYS A 12 -14.41 3.34 -18.53
C LYS A 12 -15.41 3.93 -19.54
N LEU A 13 -15.80 5.22 -19.38
CA LEU A 13 -16.86 5.85 -20.19
C LEU A 13 -16.62 5.74 -21.69
N LYS A 14 -15.41 6.10 -22.15
CA LYS A 14 -15.04 6.11 -23.56
C LYS A 14 -15.13 4.72 -24.19
N LYS A 15 -14.52 3.73 -23.53
CA LYS A 15 -14.46 2.35 -24.04
C LYS A 15 -15.84 1.69 -24.06
N LEU A 16 -16.59 1.81 -22.97
CA LEU A 16 -17.94 1.24 -22.90
C LEU A 16 -18.92 1.94 -23.84
N GLY A 17 -18.83 3.27 -23.97
CA GLY A 17 -19.63 4.01 -24.95
C GLY A 17 -19.37 3.56 -26.40
N GLN A 18 -18.13 3.27 -26.76
CA GLN A 18 -17.77 2.71 -28.06
C GLN A 18 -18.31 1.30 -28.29
N ILE A 19 -18.29 0.45 -27.24
CA ILE A 19 -18.78 -0.94 -27.32
C ILE A 19 -20.31 -0.96 -27.46
N LEU A 20 -21.01 -0.13 -26.70
CA LEU A 20 -22.48 -0.15 -26.62
C LEU A 20 -23.17 0.59 -27.79
N GLY A 21 -22.55 1.66 -28.31
CA GLY A 21 -23.09 2.43 -29.44
C GLY A 21 -24.35 3.22 -29.10
N THR A 22 -25.17 3.45 -30.11
CA THR A 22 -26.42 4.23 -30.01
C THR A 22 -27.46 3.49 -29.15
N GLY A 23 -28.32 4.26 -28.47
CA GLY A 23 -29.35 3.70 -27.57
C GLY A 23 -28.90 3.49 -26.11
N TRP A 24 -27.65 3.77 -25.80
CA TRP A 24 -27.11 3.69 -24.44
C TRP A 24 -26.61 5.03 -23.93
N ILE A 25 -26.92 5.32 -22.68
CA ILE A 25 -26.29 6.38 -21.90
C ILE A 25 -25.37 5.71 -20.88
N VAL A 26 -24.08 6.09 -20.84
CA VAL A 26 -23.12 5.59 -19.84
C VAL A 26 -22.79 6.71 -18.86
N LYS A 27 -22.96 6.47 -17.57
CA LYS A 27 -22.69 7.44 -16.50
C LYS A 27 -21.87 6.81 -15.38
N ALA A 28 -20.95 7.59 -14.80
CA ALA A 28 -20.09 7.16 -13.70
C ALA A 28 -20.52 7.75 -12.37
N SER A 29 -20.49 6.93 -11.30
CA SER A 29 -20.72 7.37 -9.92
C SER A 29 -19.53 8.12 -9.31
N MET A 30 -18.35 8.02 -9.91
CA MET A 30 -17.08 8.52 -9.37
C MET A 30 -16.68 7.85 -8.04
N GLY A 31 -16.89 6.55 -7.92
CA GLY A 31 -16.67 5.74 -6.72
C GLY A 31 -17.88 5.74 -5.78
N HIS A 32 -17.62 5.60 -4.48
CA HIS A 32 -18.68 5.63 -3.47
C HIS A 32 -19.42 6.97 -3.43
N ILE A 33 -20.74 6.93 -3.56
CA ILE A 33 -21.62 8.11 -3.52
C ILE A 33 -22.06 8.46 -2.11
N ARG A 34 -22.09 7.49 -1.20
CA ARG A 34 -22.43 7.69 0.22
C ARG A 34 -21.53 6.85 1.12
N GLU A 35 -21.50 7.21 2.38
CA GLU A 35 -20.75 6.54 3.44
C GLU A 35 -21.57 6.53 4.72
N LEU A 36 -21.17 5.72 5.72
CA LEU A 36 -21.80 5.76 7.04
C LEU A 36 -21.69 7.17 7.62
N ALA A 37 -22.80 7.68 8.14
CA ALA A 37 -22.87 9.04 8.71
C ALA A 37 -21.87 9.21 9.87
N ASP A 38 -21.46 10.44 10.11
CA ASP A 38 -20.64 10.79 11.29
C ASP A 38 -21.53 11.28 12.44
N ASP A 39 -22.55 10.46 12.78
CA ASP A 39 -23.50 10.71 13.86
C ASP A 39 -23.61 9.52 14.84
N GLY A 40 -24.42 9.68 15.88
CA GLY A 40 -24.59 8.65 16.91
C GLY A 40 -23.40 8.51 17.84
N GLU A 41 -23.35 7.40 18.59
CA GLU A 41 -22.28 7.11 19.52
C GLU A 41 -20.93 7.03 18.78
N ASP A 42 -19.94 7.76 19.25
CA ASP A 42 -18.59 7.84 18.68
C ASP A 42 -18.55 8.14 17.17
N ALA A 43 -19.58 8.79 16.62
CA ALA A 43 -19.73 9.11 15.20
C ALA A 43 -19.70 7.84 14.30
N LEU A 44 -20.25 6.73 14.76
CA LEU A 44 -20.26 5.47 14.03
C LEU A 44 -21.20 5.46 12.82
N GLY A 45 -22.31 6.22 12.87
CA GLY A 45 -23.31 6.22 11.82
C GLY A 45 -24.15 4.94 11.77
N PHE A 46 -24.08 4.12 12.82
CA PHE A 46 -24.93 2.95 13.01
C PHE A 46 -25.14 2.64 14.48
N ASP A 47 -26.23 1.94 14.77
CA ASP A 47 -26.56 1.46 16.10
C ASP A 47 -26.60 -0.07 16.11
N LEU A 48 -26.17 -0.67 17.23
CA LEU A 48 -26.23 -2.11 17.48
C LEU A 48 -27.44 -2.39 18.36
N GLU A 49 -28.48 -3.00 17.81
CA GLU A 49 -29.76 -3.26 18.47
C GLU A 49 -30.02 -4.77 18.56
N GLY A 50 -29.63 -5.40 19.66
CA GLY A 50 -29.67 -6.86 19.78
C GLY A 50 -28.78 -7.53 18.72
N ASP A 51 -29.40 -8.36 17.86
CA ASP A 51 -28.72 -9.04 16.73
C ASP A 51 -28.84 -8.27 15.40
N ARG A 52 -29.28 -7.00 15.42
CA ARG A 52 -29.46 -6.17 14.22
C ARG A 52 -28.57 -4.94 14.23
N ILE A 53 -28.29 -4.41 13.04
CA ILE A 53 -27.49 -3.22 12.84
C ILE A 53 -28.27 -2.20 11.99
N ARG A 54 -28.57 -1.06 12.58
CA ARG A 54 -29.24 0.03 11.91
C ARG A 54 -28.23 1.05 11.39
N CYS A 55 -27.90 0.97 10.11
CA CYS A 55 -26.97 1.90 9.46
C CYS A 55 -27.67 3.18 8.99
N ARG A 56 -27.01 4.31 9.17
CA ARG A 56 -27.37 5.63 8.62
C ARG A 56 -26.30 6.04 7.62
N TYR A 57 -26.74 6.51 6.46
CA TYR A 57 -25.82 6.89 5.37
C TYR A 57 -26.00 8.36 5.00
N THR A 58 -24.90 9.00 4.63
CA THR A 58 -24.89 10.37 4.11
C THR A 58 -24.10 10.43 2.79
N PRO A 59 -24.37 11.40 1.91
CA PRO A 59 -23.53 11.62 0.74
C PRO A 59 -22.07 11.88 1.15
N ARG A 60 -21.14 11.18 0.54
CA ARG A 60 -19.71 11.25 0.88
C ARG A 60 -19.10 12.64 0.69
N SER A 61 -19.66 13.46 -0.18
CA SER A 61 -19.19 14.82 -0.46
C SER A 61 -20.24 15.65 -1.19
N SER A 62 -20.06 16.96 -1.28
CA SER A 62 -20.88 17.84 -2.11
C SER A 62 -20.87 17.42 -3.59
N ARG A 63 -19.73 16.92 -4.09
CA ARG A 63 -19.62 16.37 -5.44
C ARG A 63 -20.49 15.14 -5.63
N ALA A 64 -20.53 14.22 -4.66
CA ALA A 64 -21.39 13.05 -4.69
C ALA A 64 -22.88 13.44 -4.74
N SER A 65 -23.28 14.46 -3.97
CA SER A 65 -24.65 15.02 -4.02
C SER A 65 -25.00 15.57 -5.39
N SER A 66 -24.05 16.26 -6.05
CA SER A 66 -24.25 16.79 -7.42
C SER A 66 -24.40 15.68 -8.45
N ILE A 67 -23.57 14.65 -8.36
CA ILE A 67 -23.64 13.46 -9.23
C ILE A 67 -24.98 12.74 -9.05
N LEU A 68 -25.43 12.52 -7.82
CA LEU A 68 -26.74 11.92 -7.54
C LEU A 68 -27.90 12.73 -8.14
N LYS A 69 -27.83 14.07 -8.09
CA LYS A 69 -28.84 14.92 -8.71
C LYS A 69 -28.88 14.74 -10.23
N GLU A 70 -27.72 14.70 -10.87
CA GLU A 70 -27.60 14.43 -12.32
C GLU A 70 -28.16 13.04 -12.67
N LEU A 71 -27.72 12.00 -11.95
CA LEU A 71 -28.15 10.63 -12.20
C LEU A 71 -29.67 10.45 -12.04
N ARG A 72 -30.30 11.10 -11.05
CA ARG A 72 -31.78 11.09 -10.88
C ARG A 72 -32.49 11.65 -12.10
N GLN A 73 -31.97 12.71 -12.73
CA GLN A 73 -32.54 13.27 -13.95
C GLN A 73 -32.41 12.31 -15.14
N VAL A 74 -31.25 11.63 -15.27
CA VAL A 74 -31.03 10.66 -16.36
C VAL A 74 -31.92 9.42 -16.18
N VAL A 75 -32.08 8.92 -14.97
CA VAL A 75 -32.95 7.75 -14.68
C VAL A 75 -34.40 7.98 -15.13
N GLN A 76 -34.90 9.22 -15.04
CA GLN A 76 -36.27 9.55 -15.49
C GLN A 76 -36.44 9.51 -17.03
N GLN A 77 -35.35 9.50 -17.79
CA GLN A 77 -35.35 9.55 -19.26
C GLN A 77 -35.10 8.20 -19.92
N VAL A 78 -34.88 7.14 -19.14
CA VAL A 78 -34.49 5.82 -19.63
C VAL A 78 -35.52 4.75 -19.25
N THR A 79 -35.55 3.68 -20.02
CA THR A 79 -36.50 2.56 -19.78
C THR A 79 -35.89 1.46 -18.93
N GLU A 80 -34.59 1.29 -18.97
CA GLU A 80 -33.86 0.23 -18.25
C GLU A 80 -32.57 0.78 -17.66
N VAL A 81 -32.22 0.32 -16.46
CA VAL A 81 -30.99 0.71 -15.76
C VAL A 81 -30.16 -0.54 -15.48
N TYR A 82 -28.94 -0.51 -15.92
CA TYR A 82 -27.92 -1.52 -15.71
C TYR A 82 -26.83 -0.99 -14.77
N ILE A 83 -26.44 -1.75 -13.76
CA ILE A 83 -25.34 -1.46 -12.84
C ILE A 83 -24.15 -2.32 -13.25
N ALA A 84 -23.05 -1.67 -13.63
CA ALA A 84 -21.81 -2.28 -14.11
C ALA A 84 -20.59 -1.76 -13.30
N THR A 85 -20.75 -1.67 -11.99
CA THR A 85 -19.64 -1.44 -11.06
C THR A 85 -18.71 -2.63 -11.03
N ASP A 86 -17.50 -2.49 -10.50
CA ASP A 86 -16.46 -3.53 -10.50
C ASP A 86 -16.96 -4.86 -9.93
N PRO A 87 -16.38 -5.99 -10.36
CA PRO A 87 -16.84 -7.32 -9.96
C PRO A 87 -16.28 -7.74 -8.60
N ASP A 88 -16.17 -6.81 -7.64
CA ASP A 88 -15.71 -7.09 -6.29
C ASP A 88 -16.73 -6.63 -5.24
N ARG A 89 -16.43 -6.88 -3.96
CA ARG A 89 -17.26 -6.50 -2.82
C ARG A 89 -17.52 -4.99 -2.75
N GLU A 90 -16.50 -4.18 -3.10
CA GLU A 90 -16.60 -2.72 -3.10
C GLU A 90 -17.55 -2.24 -4.21
N GLY A 91 -17.38 -2.79 -5.42
CA GLY A 91 -18.27 -2.47 -6.54
C GLY A 91 -19.70 -2.90 -6.31
N GLU A 92 -19.95 -4.03 -5.64
CA GLU A 92 -21.30 -4.49 -5.30
C GLU A 92 -21.97 -3.55 -4.26
N THR A 93 -21.19 -3.06 -3.29
CA THR A 93 -21.63 -2.07 -2.30
C THR A 93 -21.96 -0.73 -2.97
N ILE A 94 -21.14 -0.27 -3.92
CA ILE A 94 -21.39 0.95 -4.72
C ILE A 94 -22.69 0.78 -5.53
N GLY A 95 -22.83 -0.37 -6.19
CA GLY A 95 -24.05 -0.70 -6.96
C GLY A 95 -25.32 -0.67 -6.11
N TRP A 96 -25.27 -1.24 -4.92
CA TRP A 96 -26.36 -1.19 -3.94
C TRP A 96 -26.66 0.24 -3.48
N HIS A 97 -25.65 1.04 -3.19
CA HIS A 97 -25.83 2.45 -2.83
C HIS A 97 -26.51 3.24 -3.96
N LEU A 98 -26.09 3.01 -5.22
CA LEU A 98 -26.74 3.63 -6.38
C LEU A 98 -28.21 3.20 -6.50
N ALA A 99 -28.50 1.91 -6.37
CA ALA A 99 -29.85 1.39 -6.46
C ALA A 99 -30.78 2.04 -5.43
N GLN A 100 -30.32 2.18 -4.18
CA GLN A 100 -31.11 2.80 -3.12
C GLN A 100 -31.30 4.30 -3.32
N GLU A 101 -30.23 5.06 -3.62
CA GLU A 101 -30.29 6.51 -3.79
C GLU A 101 -31.10 6.95 -5.02
N LEU A 102 -31.06 6.16 -6.07
CA LEU A 102 -31.82 6.41 -7.29
C LEU A 102 -33.22 5.75 -7.26
N ARG A 103 -33.56 5.04 -6.16
CA ARG A 103 -34.82 4.32 -5.98
C ARG A 103 -35.13 3.37 -7.14
N LEU A 104 -34.09 2.63 -7.58
CA LEU A 104 -34.26 1.69 -8.69
C LEU A 104 -34.98 0.42 -8.20
N ASN A 105 -36.05 0.05 -8.91
CA ASN A 105 -36.72 -1.21 -8.66
C ASN A 105 -36.09 -2.31 -9.49
N GLN A 106 -35.37 -3.23 -8.86
CA GLN A 106 -34.68 -4.37 -9.49
C GLN A 106 -33.80 -4.01 -10.71
N PRO A 107 -32.77 -3.16 -10.54
CA PRO A 107 -31.87 -2.84 -11.62
C PRO A 107 -31.10 -4.09 -12.09
N PHE A 108 -30.79 -4.17 -13.37
CA PHE A 108 -29.97 -5.23 -13.92
C PHE A 108 -28.53 -5.07 -13.46
N ARG A 109 -27.95 -6.11 -12.89
CA ARG A 109 -26.52 -6.19 -12.53
C ARG A 109 -25.76 -6.93 -13.63
N ILE A 110 -24.72 -6.31 -14.18
CA ILE A 110 -23.79 -6.98 -15.08
C ILE A 110 -22.37 -6.92 -14.53
N THR A 111 -21.65 -8.02 -14.63
CA THR A 111 -20.25 -8.14 -14.20
C THR A 111 -19.41 -8.69 -15.34
N TYR A 112 -18.21 -8.17 -15.51
CA TYR A 112 -17.23 -8.62 -16.48
C TYR A 112 -15.82 -8.46 -15.91
N ASN A 113 -14.94 -9.42 -16.22
CA ASN A 113 -13.55 -9.38 -15.77
C ASN A 113 -12.64 -8.59 -16.72
N GLU A 114 -13.13 -8.21 -17.91
CA GLU A 114 -12.41 -7.41 -18.90
C GLU A 114 -13.36 -6.51 -19.68
N ILE A 115 -12.86 -5.37 -20.15
CA ILE A 115 -13.65 -4.43 -20.96
C ILE A 115 -13.38 -4.69 -22.45
N SER A 116 -13.82 -5.88 -22.90
CA SER A 116 -13.85 -6.26 -24.31
C SER A 116 -15.29 -6.33 -24.82
N LYS A 117 -15.49 -6.16 -26.15
CA LYS A 117 -16.85 -6.24 -26.73
C LYS A 117 -17.51 -7.60 -26.46
N PRO A 118 -16.84 -8.74 -26.63
CA PRO A 118 -17.43 -10.03 -26.33
C PRO A 118 -17.86 -10.17 -24.85
N ALA A 119 -16.99 -9.78 -23.90
CA ALA A 119 -17.28 -9.92 -22.48
C ALA A 119 -18.44 -9.02 -22.03
N VAL A 120 -18.48 -7.76 -22.49
CA VAL A 120 -19.57 -6.83 -22.15
C VAL A 120 -20.89 -7.28 -22.77
N MET A 121 -20.89 -7.73 -24.01
CA MET A 121 -22.11 -8.23 -24.67
C MET A 121 -22.63 -9.53 -24.04
N ALA A 122 -21.75 -10.44 -23.65
CA ALA A 122 -22.11 -11.65 -22.92
C ALA A 122 -22.73 -11.33 -21.54
N ALA A 123 -22.18 -10.34 -20.82
CA ALA A 123 -22.74 -9.88 -19.56
C ALA A 123 -24.12 -9.24 -19.73
N LEU A 124 -24.33 -8.47 -20.78
CA LEU A 124 -25.63 -7.86 -21.11
C LEU A 124 -26.68 -8.89 -21.52
N ALA A 125 -26.27 -9.99 -22.16
CA ALA A 125 -27.17 -11.09 -22.51
C ALA A 125 -27.60 -11.93 -21.29
N ASN A 126 -26.83 -11.88 -20.19
CA ASN A 126 -27.06 -12.65 -18.97
C ASN A 126 -27.00 -11.75 -17.72
N PRO A 127 -27.90 -10.76 -17.59
CA PRO A 127 -27.90 -9.86 -16.44
C PRO A 127 -28.30 -10.63 -15.18
N LYS A 128 -27.74 -10.22 -14.07
CA LYS A 128 -28.01 -10.77 -12.73
C LYS A 128 -28.76 -9.75 -11.87
N THR A 129 -29.08 -10.11 -10.66
CA THR A 129 -29.46 -9.20 -9.60
C THR A 129 -28.23 -8.84 -8.76
N LEU A 130 -28.33 -7.76 -7.96
CA LEU A 130 -27.29 -7.42 -6.98
C LEU A 130 -27.12 -8.55 -5.98
N ASP A 131 -25.88 -8.93 -5.70
CA ASP A 131 -25.54 -10.00 -4.76
C ASP A 131 -25.65 -9.53 -3.31
N GLN A 132 -26.68 -10.02 -2.62
CA GLN A 132 -26.99 -9.63 -1.24
C GLN A 132 -25.91 -10.07 -0.25
N ASN A 133 -25.19 -11.15 -0.52
CA ASN A 133 -24.14 -11.65 0.36
C ASN A 133 -22.87 -10.76 0.22
N LEU A 134 -22.50 -10.37 -0.98
CA LEU A 134 -21.42 -9.42 -1.20
C LEU A 134 -21.74 -8.05 -0.60
N ILE A 135 -22.98 -7.55 -0.73
CA ILE A 135 -23.44 -6.32 -0.08
C ILE A 135 -23.34 -6.44 1.44
N ALA A 136 -23.81 -7.55 2.01
CA ALA A 136 -23.72 -7.81 3.44
C ALA A 136 -22.26 -7.80 3.94
N ALA A 137 -21.36 -8.43 3.19
CA ALA A 137 -19.94 -8.45 3.52
C ALA A 137 -19.29 -7.04 3.40
N GLY A 138 -19.69 -6.23 2.43
CA GLY A 138 -19.26 -4.83 2.30
C GLY A 138 -19.71 -4.00 3.49
N ARG A 139 -21.00 -4.06 3.83
CA ARG A 139 -21.58 -3.38 5.00
C ARG A 139 -20.94 -3.83 6.31
N ALA A 140 -20.73 -5.15 6.48
CA ALA A 140 -20.05 -5.69 7.65
C ALA A 140 -18.65 -5.11 7.80
N ARG A 141 -17.90 -5.02 6.70
CA ARG A 141 -16.56 -4.45 6.69
C ARG A 141 -16.58 -2.97 7.07
N ASP A 142 -17.46 -2.17 6.46
CA ASP A 142 -17.55 -0.74 6.74
C ASP A 142 -17.87 -0.48 8.22
N CYS A 143 -18.84 -1.22 8.78
CA CYS A 143 -19.20 -1.12 10.20
C CYS A 143 -18.04 -1.59 11.10
N LEU A 144 -17.38 -2.70 10.77
CA LEU A 144 -16.28 -3.25 11.55
C LEU A 144 -15.06 -2.32 11.55
N ASP A 145 -14.67 -1.81 10.39
CA ASP A 145 -13.52 -0.93 10.25
C ASP A 145 -13.81 0.43 10.94
N LYS A 146 -15.04 0.93 10.88
CA LYS A 146 -15.46 2.14 11.59
C LYS A 146 -15.52 1.91 13.11
N LEU A 147 -16.04 0.77 13.56
CA LEU A 147 -16.10 0.41 14.98
C LEU A 147 -14.69 0.37 15.61
N VAL A 148 -13.76 -0.37 15.00
CA VAL A 148 -12.38 -0.47 15.46
C VAL A 148 -11.64 0.85 15.31
N GLY A 149 -11.76 1.48 14.14
CA GLY A 149 -11.03 2.70 13.81
C GLY A 149 -11.49 3.91 14.63
N TYR A 150 -12.78 4.16 14.74
CA TYR A 150 -13.31 5.34 15.43
C TYR A 150 -13.25 5.19 16.95
N LYS A 151 -13.83 4.11 17.51
CA LYS A 151 -13.77 3.89 18.98
C LYS A 151 -12.33 3.72 19.46
N GLY A 152 -11.53 2.89 18.79
CA GLY A 152 -10.14 2.68 19.17
C GLY A 152 -9.29 3.95 19.06
N SER A 153 -9.45 4.73 18.00
CA SER A 153 -8.70 5.99 17.86
C SER A 153 -9.10 7.00 18.92
N LYS A 154 -10.39 7.21 19.13
CA LYS A 154 -10.92 8.19 20.10
C LYS A 154 -10.51 7.85 21.53
N HIS A 155 -10.73 6.61 21.94
CA HIS A 155 -10.61 6.22 23.35
C HIS A 155 -9.18 5.78 23.74
N LEU A 156 -8.35 5.33 22.79
CA LEU A 156 -7.00 4.85 23.03
C LEU A 156 -5.92 5.74 22.41
N VAL A 157 -5.96 5.93 21.09
CA VAL A 157 -4.87 6.58 20.36
C VAL A 157 -4.75 8.06 20.74
N TRP A 158 -5.84 8.81 20.73
CA TRP A 158 -5.83 10.24 21.11
C TRP A 158 -5.50 10.44 22.58
N ALA A 159 -5.83 9.46 23.40
CA ALA A 159 -5.46 9.50 24.82
C ALA A 159 -3.94 9.47 25.04
N LEU A 160 -3.12 8.97 24.09
CA LEU A 160 -1.65 9.03 24.17
C LEU A 160 -1.10 10.45 24.12
N ASN A 161 -1.78 11.36 23.45
CA ASN A 161 -1.36 12.76 23.29
C ASN A 161 0.08 12.93 22.75
N ASN A 162 0.53 12.01 21.89
CA ASN A 162 1.86 11.99 21.29
C ASN A 162 1.86 12.32 19.80
N GLY A 163 0.72 12.75 19.24
CA GLY A 163 0.56 13.06 17.82
C GLY A 163 0.05 11.90 16.95
N ALA A 164 -0.14 10.70 17.52
CA ALA A 164 -0.77 9.59 16.83
C ALA A 164 -2.22 9.93 16.46
N LYS A 165 -2.60 9.62 15.21
CA LYS A 165 -3.88 10.09 14.62
C LYS A 165 -4.98 9.05 14.72
N SER A 166 -4.67 7.78 14.46
CA SER A 166 -5.67 6.72 14.45
C SER A 166 -5.04 5.34 14.51
N MET A 167 -5.88 4.37 14.81
CA MET A 167 -5.63 2.95 14.58
C MET A 167 -6.67 2.39 13.59
N GLY A 168 -6.46 1.18 13.15
CA GLY A 168 -7.38 0.45 12.29
C GLY A 168 -6.98 -1.02 12.23
N ARG A 169 -7.92 -1.90 11.97
CA ARG A 169 -7.75 -3.35 12.01
C ARG A 169 -6.54 -3.83 11.17
N VAL A 170 -6.57 -3.62 9.87
CA VAL A 170 -5.47 -4.00 8.95
C VAL A 170 -4.22 -3.14 9.17
N GLN A 171 -4.42 -1.83 9.40
CA GLN A 171 -3.35 -0.86 9.62
C GLN A 171 -2.49 -1.21 10.84
N SER A 172 -3.11 -1.51 11.99
CA SER A 172 -2.38 -1.77 13.23
C SER A 172 -1.65 -3.11 13.19
N ALA A 173 -2.28 -4.17 12.62
CA ALA A 173 -1.62 -5.45 12.44
C ALA A 173 -0.41 -5.33 11.48
N THR A 174 -0.52 -4.54 10.41
CA THR A 174 0.60 -4.32 9.49
C THR A 174 1.72 -3.51 10.14
N LEU A 175 1.39 -2.49 10.94
CA LEU A 175 2.38 -1.73 11.72
C LEU A 175 3.12 -2.65 12.70
N HIS A 176 2.40 -3.53 13.38
CA HIS A 176 2.96 -4.49 14.32
C HIS A 176 4.03 -5.39 13.69
N LEU A 177 3.77 -5.92 12.48
CA LEU A 177 4.78 -6.71 11.75
C LEU A 177 6.05 -5.93 11.45
N LEU A 178 5.92 -4.64 11.12
CA LEU A 178 7.07 -3.78 10.87
C LEU A 178 7.85 -3.47 12.15
N CYS A 179 7.14 -3.22 13.27
CA CYS A 179 7.74 -2.93 14.58
C CYS A 179 8.42 -4.18 15.17
N GLN A 180 7.85 -5.37 14.97
CA GLN A 180 8.50 -6.63 15.32
C GLN A 180 9.83 -6.79 14.58
N ARG A 181 9.84 -6.58 13.24
CA ARG A 181 11.06 -6.65 12.44
C ARG A 181 12.10 -5.60 12.89
N GLU A 182 11.69 -4.38 13.22
CA GLU A 182 12.59 -3.35 13.72
C GLU A 182 13.18 -3.74 15.07
N THR A 183 12.37 -4.33 15.96
CA THR A 183 12.82 -4.84 17.24
C THR A 183 13.84 -5.98 17.09
N GLU A 184 13.62 -6.90 16.14
CA GLU A 184 14.59 -7.94 15.79
C GLU A 184 15.93 -7.34 15.34
N ILE A 185 15.89 -6.30 14.49
CA ILE A 185 17.08 -5.61 14.01
C ILE A 185 17.83 -4.91 15.15
N ILE A 186 17.10 -4.19 16.03
CA ILE A 186 17.71 -3.46 17.17
C ILE A 186 18.35 -4.42 18.18
N ARG A 187 17.72 -5.58 18.41
CA ARG A 187 18.21 -6.59 19.37
C ARG A 187 19.26 -7.51 18.78
N PHE A 188 19.50 -7.42 17.48
CA PHE A 188 20.45 -8.30 16.81
C PHE A 188 21.87 -8.03 17.26
N VAL A 189 22.56 -9.10 17.65
CA VAL A 189 23.99 -9.06 18.03
C VAL A 189 24.78 -9.76 16.93
N PRO A 190 25.59 -9.04 16.15
CA PRO A 190 26.42 -9.64 15.12
C PRO A 190 27.42 -10.66 15.71
N GLN A 191 27.54 -11.81 15.08
CA GLN A 191 28.49 -12.86 15.46
C GLN A 191 29.47 -13.10 14.31
N ASP A 192 30.73 -13.17 14.64
CA ASP A 192 31.78 -13.52 13.69
C ASP A 192 31.72 -15.01 13.36
N TYR A 193 31.95 -15.35 12.11
CA TYR A 193 32.10 -16.71 11.65
C TYR A 193 33.08 -16.73 10.45
N TRP A 194 33.55 -17.91 10.08
CA TRP A 194 34.42 -18.11 8.93
C TRP A 194 33.73 -18.98 7.91
N SER A 195 33.82 -18.56 6.64
CA SER A 195 33.46 -19.34 5.44
C SER A 195 34.72 -19.96 4.90
N VAL A 196 34.84 -21.29 4.95
CA VAL A 196 36.02 -22.00 4.48
C VAL A 196 35.75 -22.66 3.14
N TRP A 197 36.71 -22.45 2.20
CA TRP A 197 36.55 -22.94 0.84
C TRP A 197 37.89 -23.40 0.24
N VAL A 198 37.82 -24.21 -0.78
CA VAL A 198 38.89 -24.68 -1.61
C VAL A 198 38.60 -24.37 -3.08
N GLU A 199 39.66 -24.13 -3.84
CA GLU A 199 39.65 -23.99 -5.30
C GLU A 199 40.57 -25.02 -5.91
N TYR A 200 40.10 -25.68 -6.98
CA TYR A 200 40.85 -26.72 -7.67
C TYR A 200 41.40 -26.22 -9.01
N VAL A 201 42.54 -26.81 -9.44
CA VAL A 201 43.17 -26.53 -10.75
C VAL A 201 42.21 -26.91 -11.89
N GLU A 202 41.31 -27.87 -11.64
CA GLU A 202 40.25 -28.33 -12.55
C GLU A 202 39.16 -27.28 -12.78
N GLY A 203 39.24 -26.07 -12.16
CA GLY A 203 38.40 -24.92 -12.47
C GLY A 203 37.12 -24.82 -11.68
N PHE A 204 37.06 -25.41 -10.49
CA PHE A 204 35.85 -25.24 -9.63
C PHE A 204 36.21 -24.92 -8.18
N LYS A 205 35.30 -24.25 -7.49
CA LYS A 205 35.36 -23.88 -6.08
C LYS A 205 34.38 -24.73 -5.26
N ALA A 206 34.87 -25.25 -4.13
CA ALA A 206 34.03 -26.03 -3.21
C ALA A 206 34.11 -25.47 -1.79
N PHE A 207 33.02 -25.60 -1.06
CA PHE A 207 32.83 -25.02 0.26
C PHE A 207 32.72 -26.12 1.34
N TYR A 208 33.29 -25.84 2.52
CA TYR A 208 33.28 -26.76 3.65
C TYR A 208 31.89 -27.21 4.05
N ARG A 209 31.76 -28.51 4.33
CA ARG A 209 30.57 -29.17 4.89
C ARG A 209 30.96 -30.03 6.08
N ALA A 210 30.35 -29.74 7.23
CA ALA A 210 30.54 -30.56 8.45
C ALA A 210 29.92 -31.94 8.28
N LYS A 211 28.78 -32.02 7.58
CA LYS A 211 28.04 -33.25 7.29
C LYS A 211 27.56 -33.23 5.82
N TRP A 212 28.23 -33.95 4.97
CA TRP A 212 27.96 -33.94 3.52
C TRP A 212 26.84 -34.93 3.10
N ASN A 213 26.59 -35.99 3.90
CA ASN A 213 25.64 -37.04 3.62
C ASN A 213 24.25 -36.80 4.21
N GLU A 214 24.07 -35.82 5.10
CA GLU A 214 22.75 -35.41 5.51
C GLU A 214 22.09 -34.67 4.33
N LYS A 215 21.00 -35.26 3.81
CA LYS A 215 20.07 -34.48 2.99
C LYS A 215 19.57 -33.37 3.91
N LYS A 216 20.12 -32.16 3.78
CA LYS A 216 19.37 -31.00 4.20
C LYS A 216 18.09 -31.09 3.38
N ASP A 217 16.96 -31.31 4.04
CA ASP A 217 15.69 -31.02 3.43
C ASP A 217 15.87 -29.64 2.83
N GLU A 218 15.86 -29.56 1.50
CA GLU A 218 15.58 -28.32 0.83
C GLU A 218 14.18 -27.96 1.31
N THR A 219 14.11 -27.45 2.57
CA THR A 219 12.94 -26.76 3.04
C THR A 219 12.76 -25.70 2.01
N SER A 220 11.85 -26.00 1.12
CA SER A 220 11.35 -25.12 0.11
C SER A 220 10.96 -23.84 0.83
N SER A 221 11.89 -22.90 0.90
CA SER A 221 11.48 -21.51 0.88
C SER A 221 10.58 -21.49 -0.35
N GLU A 222 9.27 -21.39 -0.13
CA GLU A 222 8.34 -21.23 -1.24
C GLU A 222 8.96 -20.23 -2.20
N PRO A 223 9.09 -20.58 -3.49
CA PRO A 223 9.80 -19.75 -4.43
C PRO A 223 9.21 -18.36 -4.30
N ASP A 224 10.08 -17.39 -4.02
CA ASP A 224 9.72 -15.99 -3.98
C ASP A 224 9.15 -15.69 -5.36
N ASP A 225 7.82 -15.61 -5.48
CA ASP A 225 7.07 -15.46 -6.74
C ASP A 225 7.45 -14.18 -7.49
N ALA A 226 8.12 -13.29 -6.78
CA ALA A 226 8.66 -12.07 -7.28
C ALA A 226 10.04 -12.30 -7.87
N ALA A 227 10.12 -12.57 -9.16
CA ALA A 227 11.24 -12.20 -10.06
C ALA A 227 12.69 -12.17 -9.50
N THR A 228 12.96 -12.68 -8.32
CA THR A 228 14.30 -12.77 -7.73
C THR A 228 14.90 -14.12 -8.09
N LYS A 229 16.07 -14.07 -8.72
CA LYS A 229 16.94 -15.25 -8.93
C LYS A 229 17.16 -15.92 -7.57
N THR A 230 16.70 -17.14 -7.41
CA THR A 230 16.58 -17.81 -6.10
C THR A 230 17.83 -18.58 -5.67
N ASP A 231 18.82 -18.73 -6.52
CA ASP A 231 20.00 -19.52 -6.18
C ASP A 231 21.12 -18.63 -5.63
N VAL A 232 21.13 -18.49 -4.30
CA VAL A 232 22.37 -18.12 -3.61
C VAL A 232 23.31 -19.34 -3.67
N LEU A 233 24.50 -19.16 -4.25
CA LEU A 233 25.55 -20.17 -4.20
C LEU A 233 25.70 -20.70 -2.76
N PRO A 234 25.83 -22.01 -2.55
CA PRO A 234 25.90 -22.56 -1.20
C PRO A 234 27.14 -22.00 -0.49
N GLU A 235 26.86 -21.20 0.52
CA GLU A 235 27.89 -20.76 1.45
C GLU A 235 28.43 -21.97 2.25
N SER A 236 29.69 -21.90 2.72
CA SER A 236 30.20 -22.95 3.60
C SER A 236 29.34 -23.10 4.86
N ASP A 237 29.38 -24.25 5.48
CA ASP A 237 28.89 -24.35 6.85
C ASP A 237 29.69 -23.40 7.74
N ARG A 238 29.01 -22.70 8.67
CA ARG A 238 29.62 -21.65 9.48
C ARG A 238 30.61 -22.26 10.48
N VAL A 239 31.85 -21.80 10.44
CA VAL A 239 32.88 -22.14 11.42
C VAL A 239 32.97 -21.00 12.41
N THR A 240 32.81 -21.29 13.70
CA THR A 240 32.63 -20.27 14.76
C THR A 240 33.93 -19.81 15.40
N SER A 241 35.07 -20.43 15.08
CA SER A 241 36.37 -20.01 15.63
C SER A 241 37.43 -19.94 14.56
N GLN A 242 38.38 -18.99 14.72
CA GLN A 242 39.56 -18.83 13.85
C GLN A 242 40.39 -20.11 13.85
N ALA A 243 40.65 -20.68 15.02
CA ALA A 243 41.50 -21.86 15.17
C ALA A 243 40.98 -23.05 14.36
N GLU A 244 39.65 -23.27 14.36
CA GLU A 244 39.03 -24.34 13.58
C GLU A 244 39.07 -24.03 12.08
N ALA A 245 38.87 -22.77 11.68
CA ALA A 245 39.02 -22.36 10.29
C ALA A 245 40.44 -22.58 9.77
N ASP A 246 41.45 -22.22 10.55
CA ASP A 246 42.87 -22.43 10.20
C ASP A 246 43.20 -23.93 10.16
N ARG A 247 42.66 -24.73 11.07
CA ARG A 247 42.80 -26.20 11.05
C ARG A 247 42.22 -26.80 9.76
N LEU A 248 41.05 -26.39 9.33
CA LEU A 248 40.41 -26.88 8.10
C LEU A 248 41.24 -26.49 6.86
N VAL A 249 41.78 -25.26 6.81
CA VAL A 249 42.68 -24.83 5.74
C VAL A 249 43.99 -25.65 5.74
N ALA A 250 44.55 -25.94 6.92
CA ALA A 250 45.73 -26.79 7.05
C ALA A 250 45.46 -28.24 6.56
N ILE A 251 44.32 -28.83 6.93
CA ILE A 251 43.87 -30.14 6.44
C ILE A 251 43.79 -30.14 4.92
N ALA A 252 43.17 -29.11 4.32
CA ALA A 252 43.06 -29.00 2.87
C ALA A 252 44.43 -28.92 2.18
N LYS A 253 45.39 -28.20 2.75
CA LYS A 253 46.74 -28.03 2.17
C LYS A 253 47.65 -29.24 2.31
N SER A 254 47.46 -30.06 3.36
CA SER A 254 48.34 -31.17 3.71
C SER A 254 47.85 -32.54 3.29
N ASN A 255 46.64 -32.66 2.75
CA ASN A 255 46.06 -33.95 2.35
C ASN A 255 45.69 -33.94 0.86
N PRO A 256 45.76 -35.09 0.16
CA PRO A 256 45.22 -35.22 -1.19
C PRO A 256 43.71 -35.00 -1.18
N HIS A 257 43.21 -34.49 -2.29
CA HIS A 257 41.75 -34.28 -2.49
C HIS A 257 41.23 -35.34 -3.46
N GLN A 258 40.23 -36.09 -3.01
CA GLN A 258 39.57 -37.10 -3.82
C GLN A 258 38.07 -36.83 -3.92
N ILE A 259 37.51 -37.00 -5.10
CA ILE A 259 36.07 -36.90 -5.33
C ILE A 259 35.42 -38.17 -4.76
N VAL A 260 34.58 -37.95 -3.71
CA VAL A 260 33.86 -39.05 -3.04
C VAL A 260 32.46 -39.24 -3.60
N GLN A 261 31.87 -38.19 -4.21
CA GLN A 261 30.56 -38.30 -4.82
C GLN A 261 30.37 -37.30 -5.96
N VAL A 262 29.73 -37.71 -7.03
CA VAL A 262 29.20 -36.87 -8.11
C VAL A 262 27.72 -37.21 -8.30
N GLU A 263 26.85 -36.22 -8.08
CA GLU A 263 25.43 -36.32 -8.37
C GLU A 263 25.08 -35.44 -9.55
N LYS A 264 24.44 -36.01 -10.57
CA LYS A 264 23.89 -35.28 -11.70
C LYS A 264 22.39 -35.52 -11.76
N LYS A 265 21.57 -34.47 -11.74
CA LYS A 265 20.12 -34.57 -11.76
C LYS A 265 19.53 -33.52 -12.69
N THR A 266 18.69 -33.94 -13.61
CA THR A 266 17.85 -33.02 -14.38
C THR A 266 16.55 -32.78 -13.61
N ILE A 267 16.23 -31.51 -13.37
CA ILE A 267 14.97 -31.09 -12.76
C ILE A 267 14.13 -30.31 -13.77
N ASN A 268 12.82 -30.51 -13.70
CA ASN A 268 11.85 -29.71 -14.44
C ASN A 268 11.33 -28.61 -13.52
N GLN A 269 11.64 -27.36 -13.82
CA GLN A 269 11.11 -26.21 -13.09
C GLN A 269 9.83 -25.73 -13.77
N SER A 270 8.74 -25.85 -13.08
CA SER A 270 7.41 -25.45 -13.60
C SER A 270 7.32 -23.95 -13.81
N PRO A 271 6.54 -23.50 -14.82
CA PRO A 271 6.27 -22.08 -15.03
C PRO A 271 5.53 -21.49 -13.83
N PRO A 272 5.82 -20.21 -13.52
CA PRO A 272 5.11 -19.50 -12.46
C PRO A 272 3.67 -19.22 -12.87
N ALA A 273 2.77 -19.12 -11.88
CA ALA A 273 1.36 -18.80 -12.11
C ALA A 273 1.18 -17.37 -12.69
N PRO A 274 0.09 -17.08 -13.39
CA PRO A 274 -0.30 -15.73 -13.77
C PRO A 274 -0.43 -14.82 -12.54
N PHE A 275 -0.46 -13.52 -12.75
CA PHE A 275 -0.49 -12.56 -11.66
C PHE A 275 -1.82 -12.51 -10.90
N THR A 276 -1.70 -12.49 -9.58
CA THR A 276 -2.66 -11.90 -8.65
C THR A 276 -2.29 -10.44 -8.38
N THR A 277 -3.14 -9.68 -7.68
CA THR A 277 -2.83 -8.32 -7.23
C THR A 277 -1.53 -8.25 -6.44
N SER A 278 -1.32 -9.18 -5.52
CA SER A 278 -0.13 -9.22 -4.67
C SER A 278 1.13 -9.54 -5.49
N SER A 279 1.11 -10.60 -6.30
CA SER A 279 2.27 -10.98 -7.10
C SER A 279 2.61 -9.97 -8.20
N LEU A 280 1.61 -9.25 -8.75
CA LEU A 280 1.85 -8.13 -9.66
C LEU A 280 2.59 -6.98 -8.96
N GLN A 281 2.15 -6.57 -7.76
CA GLN A 281 2.82 -5.51 -7.00
C GLN A 281 4.25 -5.90 -6.63
N GLN A 282 4.49 -7.16 -6.29
CA GLN A 282 5.82 -7.69 -6.00
C GLN A 282 6.73 -7.64 -7.23
N ALA A 283 6.26 -8.16 -8.37
CA ALA A 283 7.03 -8.20 -9.59
C ALA A 283 7.30 -6.81 -10.18
N ALA A 284 6.30 -5.92 -10.16
CA ALA A 284 6.47 -4.53 -10.59
C ALA A 284 7.47 -3.78 -9.70
N GLY A 285 7.43 -4.03 -8.38
CA GLY A 285 8.42 -3.47 -7.45
C GLY A 285 9.83 -3.98 -7.69
N ALA A 286 10.00 -5.27 -7.99
CA ALA A 286 11.29 -5.88 -8.23
C ALA A 286 11.91 -5.49 -9.59
N LYS A 287 11.10 -5.53 -10.67
CA LYS A 287 11.58 -5.34 -12.05
C LYS A 287 11.47 -3.89 -12.54
N LEU A 288 10.42 -3.16 -12.13
CA LEU A 288 10.15 -1.79 -12.59
C LEU A 288 10.40 -0.73 -11.51
N ARG A 289 10.66 -1.14 -10.27
CA ARG A 289 10.81 -0.26 -9.09
C ARG A 289 9.54 0.55 -8.77
N PHE A 290 8.39 0.03 -9.15
CA PHE A 290 7.10 0.66 -8.88
C PHE A 290 6.69 0.41 -7.42
N ALA A 291 6.21 1.47 -6.76
CA ALA A 291 5.53 1.31 -5.47
C ALA A 291 4.17 0.59 -5.69
N PRO A 292 3.65 -0.17 -4.71
CA PRO A 292 2.35 -0.84 -4.84
C PRO A 292 1.20 0.09 -5.23
N GLU A 293 1.12 1.30 -4.68
CA GLU A 293 0.11 2.31 -5.04
C GLU A 293 0.21 2.71 -6.51
N PHE A 294 1.43 2.95 -6.99
CA PHE A 294 1.67 3.33 -8.38
C PHE A 294 1.36 2.18 -9.34
N THR A 295 1.76 0.95 -8.99
CA THR A 295 1.42 -0.26 -9.75
C THR A 295 -0.09 -0.39 -9.93
N MET A 296 -0.87 -0.22 -8.86
CA MET A 296 -2.33 -0.32 -8.93
C MET A 296 -2.94 0.82 -9.74
N LYS A 297 -2.38 2.03 -9.68
CA LYS A 297 -2.84 3.16 -10.50
C LYS A 297 -2.64 2.88 -11.99
N VAL A 298 -1.48 2.37 -12.39
CA VAL A 298 -1.18 2.04 -13.81
C VAL A 298 -2.03 0.84 -14.26
N ALA A 299 -2.18 -0.20 -13.42
CA ALA A 299 -3.04 -1.34 -13.71
C ALA A 299 -4.51 -0.94 -13.89
N GLN A 300 -5.01 0.00 -13.07
CA GLN A 300 -6.36 0.57 -13.21
C GLN A 300 -6.54 1.24 -14.59
N SER A 301 -5.56 2.04 -15.03
CA SER A 301 -5.59 2.69 -16.34
C SER A 301 -5.64 1.65 -17.49
N LEU A 302 -4.80 0.62 -17.41
CA LEU A 302 -4.78 -0.47 -18.40
C LEU A 302 -6.11 -1.25 -18.44
N PHE A 303 -6.71 -1.53 -17.30
CA PHE A 303 -8.02 -2.18 -17.20
C PHE A 303 -9.13 -1.31 -17.81
N GLU A 304 -9.20 -0.03 -17.44
CA GLU A 304 -10.21 0.92 -17.92
C GLU A 304 -10.13 1.13 -19.44
N ALA A 305 -8.91 1.07 -19.98
CA ALA A 305 -8.69 1.10 -21.43
C ALA A 305 -9.00 -0.24 -22.13
N GLY A 306 -9.22 -1.32 -21.36
CA GLY A 306 -9.57 -2.64 -21.86
C GLY A 306 -8.38 -3.46 -22.36
N TYR A 307 -7.17 -3.22 -21.84
CA TYR A 307 -5.96 -3.95 -22.21
C TYR A 307 -5.65 -5.14 -21.31
N ILE A 308 -6.08 -5.10 -20.05
CA ILE A 308 -5.91 -6.20 -19.10
C ILE A 308 -7.24 -6.55 -18.43
N THR A 309 -7.29 -7.71 -17.78
CA THR A 309 -8.39 -8.13 -16.90
C THR A 309 -8.38 -7.31 -15.60
N TYR A 310 -9.43 -7.43 -14.81
CA TYR A 310 -9.60 -6.75 -13.54
C TYR A 310 -8.42 -7.03 -12.61
N MET A 311 -7.79 -5.96 -12.10
CA MET A 311 -6.51 -6.02 -11.42
C MET A 311 -6.62 -6.29 -9.91
N ARG A 312 -7.82 -6.29 -9.31
CA ARG A 312 -8.01 -6.64 -7.89
C ARG A 312 -8.50 -8.08 -7.78
N THR A 313 -7.59 -9.03 -7.87
CA THR A 313 -7.88 -10.46 -7.83
C THR A 313 -6.83 -11.22 -7.03
N ASP A 314 -7.25 -12.27 -6.37
CA ASP A 314 -6.42 -13.28 -5.72
C ASP A 314 -6.42 -14.62 -6.50
N SER A 315 -7.11 -14.65 -7.65
CA SER A 315 -7.16 -15.79 -8.54
C SER A 315 -5.94 -15.85 -9.48
N VAL A 316 -5.46 -17.07 -9.72
CA VAL A 316 -4.44 -17.37 -10.74
C VAL A 316 -5.03 -18.14 -11.93
N MET A 317 -6.36 -18.26 -11.99
CA MET A 317 -7.04 -19.00 -13.06
C MET A 317 -7.11 -18.18 -14.34
N LEU A 318 -6.97 -18.86 -15.46
CA LEU A 318 -7.23 -18.30 -16.80
C LEU A 318 -8.44 -19.02 -17.40
N SER A 319 -9.25 -18.32 -18.16
CA SER A 319 -10.37 -18.93 -18.91
C SER A 319 -9.85 -19.91 -19.95
N ASP A 320 -10.63 -20.96 -20.23
CA ASP A 320 -10.28 -21.96 -21.24
C ASP A 320 -10.12 -21.33 -22.63
N GLN A 321 -10.94 -20.34 -22.96
CA GLN A 321 -10.85 -19.59 -24.22
C GLN A 321 -9.50 -18.85 -24.33
N PHE A 322 -9.06 -18.20 -23.26
CA PHE A 322 -7.79 -17.49 -23.26
C PHE A 322 -6.61 -18.44 -23.29
N CYS A 323 -6.66 -19.56 -22.54
CA CYS A 323 -5.64 -20.61 -22.63
C CYS A 323 -5.49 -21.17 -24.04
N ALA A 324 -6.61 -21.36 -24.76
CA ALA A 324 -6.59 -21.81 -26.16
C ALA A 324 -5.94 -20.75 -27.08
N ALA A 325 -6.23 -19.47 -26.86
CA ALA A 325 -5.61 -18.37 -27.63
C ALA A 325 -4.09 -18.29 -27.40
N VAL A 326 -3.64 -18.42 -26.13
CA VAL A 326 -2.20 -18.45 -25.84
C VAL A 326 -1.53 -19.67 -26.46
N ARG A 327 -2.17 -20.84 -26.41
CA ARG A 327 -1.64 -22.03 -27.04
C ARG A 327 -1.47 -21.83 -28.55
N GLN A 328 -2.48 -21.30 -29.22
CA GLN A 328 -2.40 -20.99 -30.67
C GLN A 328 -1.30 -19.95 -30.96
N TYR A 329 -1.15 -18.94 -30.12
CA TYR A 329 -0.06 -17.98 -30.24
C TYR A 329 1.32 -18.66 -30.14
N LEU A 330 1.52 -19.54 -29.16
CA LEU A 330 2.77 -20.29 -29.00
C LEU A 330 3.02 -21.24 -30.18
N GLU A 331 2.00 -21.94 -30.67
CA GLU A 331 2.13 -22.82 -31.86
C GLU A 331 2.61 -22.06 -33.09
N GLN A 332 2.25 -20.78 -33.23
CA GLN A 332 2.65 -19.94 -34.36
C GLN A 332 4.02 -19.27 -34.18
N ASN A 333 4.42 -18.94 -32.94
CA ASN A 333 5.57 -18.07 -32.69
C ASN A 333 6.70 -18.75 -31.89
N ASP A 334 6.40 -19.83 -31.14
CA ASP A 334 7.35 -20.52 -30.25
C ASP A 334 6.87 -21.97 -29.99
N SER A 335 6.83 -22.76 -31.07
CA SER A 335 6.27 -24.11 -31.08
C SER A 335 6.96 -25.06 -30.07
N ASP A 336 8.26 -24.88 -29.83
CA ASP A 336 9.03 -25.71 -28.89
C ASP A 336 8.58 -25.52 -27.43
N ASN A 337 7.97 -24.41 -27.12
CA ASN A 337 7.44 -24.08 -25.78
C ASN A 337 5.98 -24.49 -25.56
N VAL A 338 5.32 -25.08 -26.55
CA VAL A 338 3.94 -25.56 -26.40
C VAL A 338 3.92 -26.80 -25.48
N PRO A 339 3.24 -26.76 -24.33
CA PRO A 339 3.15 -27.93 -23.44
C PRO A 339 2.22 -29.00 -24.04
N ALA A 340 2.48 -30.27 -23.73
CA ALA A 340 1.63 -31.39 -24.18
C ALA A 340 0.18 -31.27 -23.68
N LYS A 341 0.00 -30.68 -22.49
CA LYS A 341 -1.31 -30.41 -21.88
C LYS A 341 -1.36 -28.95 -21.44
N VAL A 342 -2.55 -28.33 -21.54
CA VAL A 342 -2.79 -26.96 -21.03
C VAL A 342 -2.41 -26.89 -19.56
N THR A 343 -1.59 -25.91 -19.21
CA THR A 343 -1.18 -25.68 -17.81
C THR A 343 -2.32 -25.00 -17.05
N ARG A 344 -2.84 -25.66 -16.02
CA ARG A 344 -3.88 -25.10 -15.16
C ARG A 344 -3.29 -24.83 -13.79
N HIS A 345 -3.30 -23.56 -13.39
CA HIS A 345 -2.92 -23.13 -12.06
C HIS A 345 -4.15 -23.17 -11.14
N ARG A 346 -3.95 -23.59 -9.88
CA ARG A 346 -5.02 -23.62 -8.87
C ARG A 346 -4.87 -22.42 -7.94
N SER A 347 -5.95 -21.68 -7.77
CA SER A 347 -6.03 -20.63 -6.75
C SER A 347 -6.00 -21.22 -5.33
N LYS A 348 -5.56 -20.43 -4.36
CA LYS A 348 -5.61 -20.80 -2.94
C LYS A 348 -7.05 -21.03 -2.51
N ALA A 349 -7.27 -21.92 -1.54
CA ALA A 349 -8.59 -22.10 -0.96
C ALA A 349 -9.11 -20.77 -0.39
N GLY A 350 -10.32 -20.38 -0.77
CA GLY A 350 -10.93 -19.08 -0.37
C GLY A 350 -10.74 -17.94 -1.36
N ALA A 351 -9.98 -18.11 -2.45
CA ALA A 351 -9.99 -17.16 -3.55
C ALA A 351 -11.40 -17.06 -4.17
N GLN A 352 -11.79 -15.86 -4.63
CA GLN A 352 -13.07 -15.71 -5.31
C GLN A 352 -13.01 -16.40 -6.66
N GLU A 353 -13.62 -17.58 -6.75
CA GLU A 353 -13.58 -18.46 -7.95
C GLU A 353 -14.11 -17.79 -9.23
N ALA A 354 -14.92 -16.73 -9.10
CA ALA A 354 -15.47 -15.99 -10.23
C ALA A 354 -14.46 -15.05 -10.92
N HIS A 355 -13.27 -14.84 -10.31
CA HIS A 355 -12.26 -13.93 -10.84
C HIS A 355 -11.22 -14.70 -11.65
N GLU A 356 -10.77 -14.09 -12.75
CA GLU A 356 -9.57 -14.49 -13.47
C GLU A 356 -8.31 -13.84 -12.89
N ALA A 357 -7.14 -14.38 -13.24
CA ALA A 357 -5.85 -13.75 -13.04
C ALA A 357 -5.73 -12.45 -13.80
N ILE A 358 -4.76 -11.62 -13.43
CA ILE A 358 -4.38 -10.43 -14.19
C ILE A 358 -3.63 -10.88 -15.45
N ARG A 359 -4.25 -10.64 -16.61
CA ARG A 359 -3.73 -11.03 -17.93
C ARG A 359 -4.05 -9.98 -19.00
N PRO A 360 -3.38 -9.96 -20.14
CA PRO A 360 -3.83 -9.18 -21.28
C PRO A 360 -5.21 -9.67 -21.75
N THR A 361 -6.02 -8.77 -22.29
CA THR A 361 -7.31 -9.14 -22.91
C THR A 361 -7.13 -9.82 -24.27
N ASP A 362 -6.02 -9.53 -24.94
CA ASP A 362 -5.63 -10.09 -26.22
C ASP A 362 -4.14 -10.46 -26.20
N VAL A 363 -3.84 -11.77 -26.33
CA VAL A 363 -2.45 -12.26 -26.36
C VAL A 363 -1.72 -11.86 -27.63
N TYR A 364 -2.44 -11.64 -28.74
CA TYR A 364 -1.85 -11.25 -30.03
C TYR A 364 -1.41 -9.77 -30.04
N LEU A 365 -1.86 -8.94 -29.09
CA LEU A 365 -1.31 -7.62 -28.89
C LEU A 365 0.00 -7.75 -28.08
N THR A 366 1.10 -7.98 -28.80
CA THR A 366 2.42 -8.17 -28.16
C THR A 366 2.93 -6.89 -27.48
N PRO A 367 3.89 -7.00 -26.54
CA PRO A 367 4.49 -5.82 -25.90
C PRO A 367 5.06 -4.81 -26.90
N GLU A 368 5.65 -5.27 -28.01
CA GLU A 368 6.21 -4.42 -29.06
C GLU A 368 5.12 -3.63 -29.78
N GLN A 369 4.02 -4.30 -30.15
CA GLN A 369 2.85 -3.65 -30.75
C GLN A 369 2.15 -2.71 -29.79
N PHE A 370 2.10 -3.04 -28.49
CA PHE A 370 1.51 -2.19 -27.47
C PHE A 370 2.36 -0.94 -27.23
N SER A 371 3.68 -1.06 -27.11
CA SER A 371 4.60 0.06 -26.91
C SER A 371 4.63 1.05 -28.06
N SER A 372 4.26 0.61 -29.28
CA SER A 372 4.08 1.53 -30.42
C SER A 372 2.84 2.45 -30.27
N ARG A 373 1.87 2.08 -29.43
CA ARG A 373 0.62 2.82 -29.20
C ARG A 373 0.63 3.62 -27.91
N VAL A 374 1.31 3.11 -26.89
CA VAL A 374 1.35 3.66 -25.52
C VAL A 374 2.77 3.58 -24.99
N ASN A 375 3.29 4.69 -24.49
CA ASN A 375 4.65 4.79 -23.99
C ASN A 375 4.71 4.80 -22.45
N GLY A 376 5.91 4.56 -21.91
CA GLY A 376 6.22 4.75 -20.50
C GLY A 376 5.71 3.64 -19.60
N ASP A 377 5.18 4.02 -18.43
CA ASP A 377 4.87 3.09 -17.34
C ASP A 377 3.77 2.08 -17.68
N GLU A 378 2.79 2.48 -18.50
CA GLU A 378 1.74 1.58 -18.98
C GLU A 378 2.30 0.48 -19.87
N ALA A 379 3.20 0.83 -20.81
CA ALA A 379 3.86 -0.15 -21.67
C ALA A 379 4.71 -1.14 -20.87
N ASN A 380 5.48 -0.63 -19.90
CA ASN A 380 6.31 -1.46 -19.04
C ASN A 380 5.49 -2.44 -18.18
N LEU A 381 4.40 -1.97 -17.60
CA LEU A 381 3.52 -2.83 -16.78
C LEU A 381 2.76 -3.83 -17.64
N TYR A 382 2.30 -3.43 -18.83
CA TYR A 382 1.65 -4.33 -19.78
C TYR A 382 2.61 -5.45 -20.22
N GLN A 383 3.84 -5.12 -20.59
CA GLN A 383 4.88 -6.09 -20.93
C GLN A 383 5.13 -7.08 -19.80
N LEU A 384 5.22 -6.59 -18.56
CA LEU A 384 5.39 -7.45 -17.39
C LEU A 384 4.24 -8.45 -17.24
N ILE A 385 2.99 -7.99 -17.40
CA ILE A 385 1.78 -8.81 -17.32
C ILE A 385 1.73 -9.81 -18.46
N TRP A 386 1.96 -9.37 -19.68
CA TRP A 386 1.94 -10.21 -20.88
C TRP A 386 2.98 -11.33 -20.80
N ASN A 387 4.24 -10.98 -20.49
CA ASN A 387 5.33 -11.93 -20.36
C ASN A 387 5.04 -13.00 -19.31
N ARG A 388 4.53 -12.61 -18.13
CA ARG A 388 4.18 -13.55 -17.07
C ARG A 388 3.04 -14.47 -17.47
N THR A 389 2.05 -13.93 -18.16
CA THR A 389 0.88 -14.70 -18.62
C THR A 389 1.27 -15.74 -19.65
N VAL A 390 2.04 -15.36 -20.67
CA VAL A 390 2.52 -16.31 -21.70
C VAL A 390 3.44 -17.34 -21.05
N ALA A 391 4.40 -16.93 -20.22
CA ALA A 391 5.28 -17.83 -19.48
C ALA A 391 4.50 -18.92 -18.72
N SER A 392 3.37 -18.54 -18.08
CA SER A 392 2.54 -19.45 -17.29
C SER A 392 1.94 -20.61 -18.09
N GLN A 393 1.87 -20.46 -19.41
CA GLN A 393 1.31 -21.45 -20.35
C GLN A 393 2.38 -22.18 -21.16
N CYS A 394 3.67 -21.90 -20.91
CA CYS A 394 4.79 -22.58 -21.56
C CYS A 394 5.17 -23.90 -20.88
N ARG A 395 6.04 -24.64 -21.55
CA ARG A 395 6.71 -25.84 -20.97
C ARG A 395 7.60 -25.45 -19.79
N ALA A 396 7.79 -26.41 -18.90
CA ALA A 396 8.76 -26.29 -17.82
C ALA A 396 10.19 -26.14 -18.37
N ALA A 397 10.98 -25.34 -17.69
CA ALA A 397 12.43 -25.27 -17.95
C ALA A 397 13.12 -26.54 -17.44
N GLN A 398 14.13 -27.03 -18.17
CA GLN A 398 14.94 -28.17 -17.73
C GLN A 398 16.32 -27.70 -17.32
N ILE A 399 16.70 -28.02 -16.10
CA ILE A 399 17.95 -27.58 -15.49
C ILE A 399 18.73 -28.83 -15.08
N ALA A 400 19.96 -29.00 -15.60
CA ALA A 400 20.92 -29.95 -15.09
C ALA A 400 21.56 -29.38 -13.83
N LYS A 401 21.40 -30.03 -12.70
CA LYS A 401 22.11 -29.73 -11.46
C LYS A 401 23.20 -30.75 -11.23
N THR A 402 24.41 -30.27 -10.96
CA THR A 402 25.58 -31.08 -10.63
C THR A 402 26.02 -30.74 -9.22
N ARG A 403 26.27 -31.78 -8.42
CA ARG A 403 26.84 -31.68 -7.07
C ARG A 403 28.08 -32.56 -7.01
N ILE A 404 29.19 -31.97 -6.61
CA ILE A 404 30.48 -32.66 -6.43
C ILE A 404 30.83 -32.56 -4.95
N ILE A 405 31.14 -33.69 -4.34
CA ILE A 405 31.72 -33.75 -3.00
C ILE A 405 33.16 -34.25 -3.12
N THR A 406 34.09 -33.45 -2.60
CA THR A 406 35.50 -33.84 -2.45
C THR A 406 35.84 -34.02 -0.98
N GLN A 407 36.78 -34.91 -0.68
CA GLN A 407 37.29 -35.15 0.65
C GLN A 407 38.80 -34.90 0.66
N SER A 408 39.30 -34.23 1.69
CA SER A 408 40.70 -34.12 2.02
C SER A 408 40.88 -34.38 3.54
N GLY A 409 41.60 -35.45 3.86
CA GLY A 409 41.70 -35.94 5.24
C GLY A 409 40.30 -36.15 5.88
N THR A 410 40.01 -35.39 6.92
CA THR A 410 38.71 -35.48 7.62
C THR A 410 37.70 -34.42 7.14
N ALA A 411 38.07 -33.53 6.22
CA ALA A 411 37.20 -32.45 5.75
C ALA A 411 36.52 -32.78 4.43
N PHE A 412 35.26 -32.32 4.30
CA PHE A 412 34.46 -32.45 3.07
C PHE A 412 34.15 -31.08 2.47
N TRP A 413 34.17 -31.06 1.13
CA TRP A 413 33.96 -29.84 0.34
C TRP A 413 32.91 -30.07 -0.72
N GLU A 414 31.95 -29.19 -0.82
CA GLU A 414 30.83 -29.29 -1.75
C GLU A 414 30.88 -28.21 -2.79
N ALA A 415 30.85 -28.60 -4.06
CA ALA A 415 30.58 -27.72 -5.18
C ALA A 415 29.20 -28.01 -5.77
N ARG A 416 28.46 -26.98 -6.12
CA ARG A 416 27.18 -27.09 -6.82
C ARG A 416 27.24 -26.26 -8.08
N GLY A 417 26.72 -26.80 -9.16
CA GLY A 417 26.57 -26.13 -10.44
C GLY A 417 25.22 -26.42 -11.05
N GLN A 418 24.83 -25.58 -11.99
CA GLN A 418 23.64 -25.80 -12.79
C GLN A 418 23.85 -25.30 -14.21
N VAL A 419 23.16 -25.94 -15.15
CA VAL A 419 23.14 -25.54 -16.56
C VAL A 419 21.70 -25.63 -17.07
N LEU A 420 21.23 -24.61 -17.75
CA LEU A 420 19.93 -24.57 -18.38
C LEU A 420 19.97 -25.41 -19.68
N ILE A 421 19.33 -26.59 -19.66
CA ILE A 421 19.29 -27.52 -20.82
C ILE A 421 18.21 -27.09 -21.82
N PHE A 422 17.03 -26.76 -21.31
CA PHE A 422 15.88 -26.32 -22.09
C PHE A 422 15.27 -25.09 -21.42
N PRO A 423 15.19 -23.95 -22.13
CA PRO A 423 14.77 -22.69 -21.53
C PRO A 423 13.29 -22.69 -21.10
N GLY A 424 12.42 -23.34 -21.86
CA GLY A 424 10.99 -23.38 -21.54
C GLY A 424 10.41 -21.99 -21.31
N TYR A 425 9.63 -21.84 -20.25
CA TYR A 425 8.99 -20.58 -19.89
C TYR A 425 9.95 -19.40 -19.63
N THR A 426 11.25 -19.69 -19.40
CA THR A 426 12.24 -18.64 -19.07
C THR A 426 12.54 -17.70 -20.22
N VAL A 427 12.18 -18.07 -21.45
CA VAL A 427 12.22 -17.19 -22.61
C VAL A 427 11.41 -15.92 -22.37
N TYR A 428 10.25 -16.06 -21.74
CA TYR A 428 9.35 -14.93 -21.42
C TYR A 428 9.53 -14.41 -20.00
N TRP A 429 9.92 -15.30 -19.06
CA TRP A 429 10.04 -14.95 -17.64
C TRP A 429 11.26 -15.59 -17.01
N ASN A 430 12.42 -14.92 -17.17
CA ASN A 430 13.65 -15.42 -16.57
C ASN A 430 13.69 -15.11 -15.07
N ASN A 431 13.61 -16.17 -14.27
CA ASN A 431 13.76 -16.17 -12.81
C ASN A 431 14.79 -17.25 -12.36
N ILE A 432 15.58 -17.78 -13.28
CA ILE A 432 16.63 -18.78 -13.01
C ILE A 432 17.97 -18.06 -12.93
N SER A 433 18.84 -18.50 -12.02
CA SER A 433 20.21 -18.00 -11.91
C SER A 433 21.01 -18.35 -13.15
N ASP A 434 22.06 -17.59 -13.40
CA ASP A 434 22.96 -17.83 -14.51
C ASP A 434 23.64 -19.20 -14.39
N ASP A 435 24.04 -19.78 -15.51
CA ASP A 435 24.70 -21.07 -15.56
C ASP A 435 26.01 -21.03 -14.75
N SER A 436 26.22 -22.07 -13.98
CA SER A 436 27.46 -22.36 -13.23
C SER A 436 27.88 -23.78 -13.56
N GLU A 437 28.55 -23.94 -14.67
CA GLU A 437 29.00 -25.26 -15.12
C GLU A 437 30.15 -25.75 -14.25
N LEU A 438 30.08 -27.03 -13.83
CA LEU A 438 31.14 -27.72 -13.15
C LEU A 438 31.83 -28.67 -14.12
N PRO A 439 33.17 -28.91 -13.95
CA PRO A 439 33.92 -29.80 -14.83
C PRO A 439 33.39 -31.23 -14.76
N ASN A 440 33.58 -31.96 -15.85
CA ASN A 440 33.21 -33.36 -15.90
C ASN A 440 34.24 -34.22 -15.19
N VAL A 441 33.98 -34.53 -13.92
CA VAL A 441 34.83 -35.33 -13.05
C VAL A 441 34.15 -36.63 -12.65
N GLN A 442 34.93 -37.62 -12.20
CA GLN A 442 34.41 -38.96 -11.78
C GLN A 442 34.65 -39.19 -10.30
N GLN A 443 33.82 -40.00 -9.71
CA GLN A 443 34.02 -40.50 -8.34
C GLN A 443 35.32 -41.29 -8.28
N GLY A 444 36.09 -41.09 -7.22
CA GLY A 444 37.42 -41.69 -7.04
C GLY A 444 38.57 -40.88 -7.68
N GLN A 445 38.27 -39.91 -8.54
CA GLN A 445 39.29 -39.03 -9.17
C GLN A 445 39.95 -38.14 -8.12
N VAL A 446 41.30 -38.09 -8.21
CA VAL A 446 42.11 -37.12 -7.44
C VAL A 446 42.08 -35.77 -8.17
N VAL A 447 41.88 -34.70 -7.44
CA VAL A 447 41.87 -33.32 -7.94
C VAL A 447 42.96 -32.50 -7.24
N ASN A 448 43.52 -31.54 -7.98
CA ASN A 448 44.65 -30.78 -7.52
C ASN A 448 44.22 -29.47 -6.85
N LEU A 449 44.60 -29.31 -5.58
CA LEU A 449 44.32 -28.08 -4.85
C LEU A 449 45.08 -26.90 -5.46
N LYS A 450 44.40 -25.87 -5.86
CA LYS A 450 44.98 -24.59 -6.28
C LYS A 450 45.09 -23.63 -5.09
N GLN A 451 44.02 -23.49 -4.30
CA GLN A 451 43.98 -22.59 -3.17
C GLN A 451 43.00 -23.13 -2.08
N ALA A 452 43.36 -22.90 -0.82
CA ALA A 452 42.44 -23.06 0.31
C ALA A 452 42.48 -21.79 1.18
N ALA A 453 41.31 -21.28 1.56
CA ALA A 453 41.22 -20.06 2.36
C ALA A 453 40.01 -20.09 3.29
N ALA A 454 40.14 -19.30 4.37
CA ALA A 454 39.07 -19.00 5.28
C ALA A 454 38.77 -17.48 5.24
N GLU A 455 37.55 -17.11 4.98
CA GLU A 455 37.11 -15.72 4.95
C GLU A 455 36.31 -15.41 6.23
N LYS A 456 36.79 -14.44 7.01
CA LYS A 456 36.04 -13.94 8.18
C LYS A 456 34.82 -13.18 7.70
N LYS A 457 33.65 -13.55 8.20
CA LYS A 457 32.36 -12.92 7.93
C LYS A 457 31.62 -12.61 9.23
N GLN A 458 30.59 -11.81 9.15
CA GLN A 458 29.76 -11.48 10.27
C GLN A 458 28.29 -11.68 9.92
N THR A 459 27.54 -12.27 10.83
CA THR A 459 26.08 -12.41 10.65
C THR A 459 25.44 -11.01 10.53
N GLN A 460 24.45 -10.90 9.65
CA GLN A 460 23.75 -9.65 9.40
C GLN A 460 22.35 -9.69 10.04
N PRO A 461 21.82 -8.56 10.51
CA PRO A 461 20.45 -8.50 10.99
C PRO A 461 19.47 -8.81 9.84
N PRO A 462 18.27 -9.28 10.14
CA PRO A 462 17.25 -9.48 9.11
C PRO A 462 16.98 -8.16 8.38
N PRO A 463 16.82 -8.17 7.05
CA PRO A 463 16.59 -6.94 6.30
C PRO A 463 15.21 -6.34 6.60
N ARG A 464 15.11 -5.00 6.62
CA ARG A 464 13.84 -4.30 6.60
C ARG A 464 13.08 -4.61 5.32
N TYR A 465 11.76 -4.63 5.39
CA TYR A 465 10.92 -4.87 4.22
C TYR A 465 10.93 -3.70 3.23
N THR A 466 10.88 -4.01 1.94
CA THR A 466 10.42 -3.06 0.92
C THR A 466 8.88 -3.05 0.91
N GLU A 467 8.26 -2.06 0.27
CA GLU A 467 6.80 -2.05 0.14
C GLU A 467 6.26 -3.32 -0.55
N PRO A 468 6.85 -3.82 -1.67
CA PRO A 468 6.43 -5.08 -2.28
C PRO A 468 6.60 -6.31 -1.37
N LYS A 469 7.69 -6.38 -0.60
CA LYS A 469 7.90 -7.47 0.36
C LYS A 469 6.93 -7.42 1.53
N LEU A 470 6.50 -6.22 1.93
CA LEU A 470 5.44 -6.09 2.94
C LEU A 470 4.10 -6.59 2.39
N VAL A 471 3.77 -6.31 1.12
CA VAL A 471 2.56 -6.87 0.48
C VAL A 471 2.60 -8.40 0.49
N GLN A 472 3.75 -9.00 0.14
CA GLN A 472 3.94 -10.45 0.19
C GLN A 472 3.71 -11.00 1.61
N LEU A 473 4.26 -10.32 2.63
CA LEU A 473 4.09 -10.72 4.02
C LEU A 473 2.64 -10.61 4.48
N MET A 474 1.94 -9.52 4.10
CA MET A 474 0.52 -9.33 4.41
C MET A 474 -0.32 -10.46 3.80
N GLU A 475 -0.12 -10.77 2.51
CA GLU A 475 -0.81 -11.86 1.83
C GLU A 475 -0.54 -13.21 2.53
N ARG A 476 0.72 -13.53 2.81
CA ARG A 476 1.12 -14.80 3.45
C ARG A 476 0.51 -14.95 4.86
N LYS A 477 0.41 -13.84 5.59
CA LYS A 477 -0.21 -13.78 6.92
C LYS A 477 -1.73 -13.64 6.89
N GLY A 478 -2.35 -13.51 5.72
CA GLY A 478 -3.79 -13.34 5.57
C GLY A 478 -4.31 -11.96 5.99
N ILE A 479 -3.41 -10.97 6.14
CA ILE A 479 -3.76 -9.61 6.56
C ILE A 479 -4.18 -8.78 5.35
N GLY A 480 -5.44 -8.37 5.30
CA GLY A 480 -5.99 -7.58 4.19
C GLY A 480 -6.38 -8.44 2.98
N ARG A 481 -6.76 -7.76 1.92
CA ARG A 481 -7.22 -8.32 0.64
C ARG A 481 -6.68 -7.46 -0.50
N PRO A 482 -6.82 -7.85 -1.79
CA PRO A 482 -6.35 -7.09 -2.93
C PRO A 482 -6.66 -5.59 -2.90
N SER A 483 -7.84 -5.21 -2.40
CA SER A 483 -8.25 -3.81 -2.26
C SER A 483 -7.56 -3.05 -1.13
N THR A 484 -6.92 -3.70 -0.15
CA THR A 484 -6.38 -3.05 1.07
C THR A 484 -4.87 -3.02 1.17
N TYR A 485 -4.11 -3.84 0.44
CA TYR A 485 -2.65 -3.89 0.58
C TYR A 485 -2.00 -2.51 0.38
N SER A 486 -2.14 -1.95 -0.79
CA SER A 486 -1.58 -0.64 -1.14
C SER A 486 -2.14 0.52 -0.29
N PRO A 487 -3.47 0.64 -0.05
CA PRO A 487 -4.01 1.69 0.81
C PRO A 487 -3.50 1.63 2.26
N THR A 488 -3.28 0.43 2.80
CA THR A 488 -2.73 0.28 4.16
C THR A 488 -1.32 0.85 4.27
N ILE A 489 -0.44 0.49 3.32
CA ILE A 489 0.95 0.99 3.29
C ILE A 489 0.96 2.52 3.12
N LYS A 490 0.12 3.03 2.22
CA LYS A 490 -0.06 4.48 2.03
C LYS A 490 -0.48 5.17 3.32
N THR A 491 -1.49 4.65 4.01
CA THR A 491 -2.00 5.21 5.27
C THR A 491 -0.93 5.24 6.37
N LEU A 492 -0.13 4.17 6.52
CA LEU A 492 0.96 4.13 7.48
C LEU A 492 1.99 5.24 7.23
N LYS A 493 2.33 5.51 5.98
CA LYS A 493 3.24 6.60 5.58
C LYS A 493 2.61 7.99 5.80
N GLU A 494 1.37 8.20 5.38
CA GLU A 494 0.66 9.48 5.55
C GLU A 494 0.44 9.86 7.03
N ARG A 495 0.29 8.85 7.89
CA ARG A 495 0.18 9.06 9.33
C ARG A 495 1.52 9.17 10.03
N GLN A 496 2.61 9.07 9.28
CA GLN A 496 3.97 9.14 9.79
C GLN A 496 4.29 8.05 10.82
N TYR A 497 3.64 6.89 10.74
CA TYR A 497 3.98 5.73 11.56
C TYR A 497 5.15 4.95 10.97
N VAL A 498 5.33 5.07 9.66
CA VAL A 498 6.39 4.43 8.89
C VAL A 498 6.93 5.42 7.87
N GLU A 499 8.22 5.39 7.65
CA GLU A 499 8.90 6.17 6.61
C GLU A 499 9.65 5.25 5.64
N LEU A 500 9.94 5.75 4.45
CA LEU A 500 10.70 5.03 3.43
C LEU A 500 12.15 5.53 3.42
N VAL A 501 13.08 4.74 3.97
CA VAL A 501 14.50 5.06 4.05
C VAL A 501 15.27 4.15 3.09
N LYS A 502 15.91 4.72 2.08
CA LYS A 502 16.67 3.97 1.06
C LYS A 502 15.87 2.80 0.45
N GLY A 503 14.56 3.02 0.17
CA GLY A 503 13.67 2.01 -0.40
C GLY A 503 13.20 0.93 0.57
N LYS A 504 13.47 1.06 1.86
CA LYS A 504 13.04 0.15 2.93
C LYS A 504 12.09 0.87 3.89
N LEU A 505 11.06 0.14 4.33
CA LEU A 505 10.10 0.63 5.33
C LEU A 505 10.74 0.57 6.71
N GLN A 506 10.75 1.69 7.40
CA GLN A 506 11.24 1.82 8.76
C GLN A 506 10.15 2.43 9.64
N PRO A 507 9.74 1.78 10.74
CA PRO A 507 8.85 2.40 11.71
C PRO A 507 9.50 3.66 12.28
N THR A 508 8.70 4.72 12.41
CA THR A 508 9.13 5.93 13.12
C THR A 508 9.02 5.72 14.62
N GLN A 509 9.59 6.64 15.40
CA GLN A 509 9.41 6.64 16.86
C GLN A 509 7.93 6.65 17.24
N LEU A 510 7.11 7.46 16.54
CA LEU A 510 5.67 7.52 16.74
C LEU A 510 4.99 6.17 16.45
N GLY A 511 5.41 5.48 15.38
CA GLY A 511 4.91 4.15 15.03
C GLY A 511 5.26 3.11 16.08
N MET A 512 6.50 3.10 16.56
CA MET A 512 6.96 2.18 17.62
C MET A 512 6.22 2.40 18.95
N GLU A 513 5.99 3.66 19.33
CA GLU A 513 5.25 4.00 20.55
C GLU A 513 3.78 3.57 20.46
N LEU A 514 3.14 3.81 19.31
CA LEU A 514 1.76 3.39 19.08
C LEU A 514 1.63 1.87 19.13
N ASP A 515 2.53 1.17 18.46
CA ASP A 515 2.54 -0.30 18.43
C ASP A 515 2.76 -0.89 19.82
N ALA A 516 3.79 -0.41 20.53
CA ALA A 516 4.09 -0.85 21.90
C ALA A 516 2.91 -0.63 22.86
N PHE A 517 2.20 0.50 22.71
CA PHE A 517 1.00 0.78 23.47
C PHE A 517 -0.13 -0.20 23.13
N LEU A 518 -0.45 -0.38 21.84
CA LEU A 518 -1.51 -1.29 21.41
C LEU A 518 -1.20 -2.74 21.80
N ALA A 519 0.06 -3.15 21.72
CA ALA A 519 0.51 -4.49 22.15
C ALA A 519 0.26 -4.78 23.64
N GLN A 520 0.24 -3.74 24.48
CA GLN A 520 -0.06 -3.88 25.91
C GLN A 520 -1.56 -3.89 26.21
N VAL A 521 -2.35 -3.06 25.49
CA VAL A 521 -3.77 -2.86 25.82
C VAL A 521 -4.73 -3.67 24.97
N LEU A 522 -4.37 -3.99 23.71
CA LEU A 522 -5.17 -4.76 22.75
C LEU A 522 -4.29 -5.74 21.94
N PRO A 523 -3.55 -6.66 22.58
CA PRO A 523 -2.59 -7.52 21.91
C PRO A 523 -3.23 -8.38 20.79
N ASP A 524 -4.43 -8.93 21.02
CA ASP A 524 -5.10 -9.78 20.05
C ASP A 524 -5.48 -8.99 18.77
N LEU A 525 -5.98 -7.76 18.94
CA LEU A 525 -6.45 -6.95 17.80
C LEU A 525 -5.34 -6.59 16.80
N ILE A 526 -4.09 -6.49 17.26
CA ILE A 526 -2.94 -6.21 16.40
C ILE A 526 -2.24 -7.47 15.92
N ALA A 527 -2.61 -8.66 16.44
CA ALA A 527 -2.05 -9.92 16.00
C ALA A 527 -2.48 -10.24 14.54
N ALA A 528 -1.53 -10.75 13.76
CA ALA A 528 -1.76 -11.11 12.36
C ALA A 528 -2.88 -12.15 12.21
N GLU A 529 -2.84 -13.17 13.06
CA GLU A 529 -3.77 -14.30 13.07
C GLU A 529 -5.21 -13.86 13.36
N PHE A 530 -5.37 -12.90 14.25
CA PHE A 530 -6.68 -12.34 14.58
C PHE A 530 -7.28 -11.57 13.40
N THR A 531 -6.47 -10.70 12.76
CA THR A 531 -6.89 -9.98 11.57
C THR A 531 -7.21 -10.92 10.41
N ALA A 532 -6.41 -11.97 10.23
CA ALA A 532 -6.65 -13.00 9.21
C ALA A 532 -7.99 -13.73 9.43
N LYS A 533 -8.30 -14.08 10.69
CA LYS A 533 -9.59 -14.69 11.05
C LYS A 533 -10.75 -13.77 10.71
N MET A 534 -10.66 -12.49 11.04
CA MET A 534 -11.70 -11.51 10.70
C MET A 534 -11.92 -11.39 9.19
N GLU A 535 -10.85 -11.44 8.37
CA GLU A 535 -10.96 -11.46 6.91
C GLU A 535 -11.66 -12.74 6.41
N GLN A 536 -11.37 -13.89 7.02
CA GLN A 536 -12.04 -15.16 6.69
C GLN A 536 -13.54 -15.12 7.04
N GLU A 537 -13.92 -14.51 8.15
CA GLU A 537 -15.32 -14.33 8.54
C GLU A 537 -16.06 -13.40 7.55
N LEU A 538 -15.41 -12.32 7.09
CA LEU A 538 -15.96 -11.47 6.05
C LEU A 538 -16.11 -12.21 4.71
N ASP A 539 -15.22 -13.13 4.38
CA ASP A 539 -15.35 -14.00 3.21
C ASP A 539 -16.49 -15.03 3.40
N ALA A 540 -16.68 -15.57 4.61
CA ALA A 540 -17.81 -16.44 4.94
C ALA A 540 -19.16 -15.70 4.81
N ILE A 541 -19.24 -14.42 5.19
CA ILE A 541 -20.42 -13.56 4.94
C ILE A 541 -20.65 -13.42 3.43
N ALA A 542 -19.62 -13.12 2.66
CA ALA A 542 -19.71 -12.99 1.20
C ALA A 542 -20.18 -14.27 0.50
N GLN A 543 -19.93 -15.45 1.12
CA GLN A 543 -20.41 -16.75 0.65
C GLN A 543 -21.80 -17.13 1.17
N GLY A 544 -22.44 -16.26 1.97
CA GLY A 544 -23.74 -16.53 2.58
C GLY A 544 -23.72 -17.56 3.72
N LYS A 545 -22.53 -17.96 4.20
CA LYS A 545 -22.36 -18.93 5.29
C LYS A 545 -22.53 -18.34 6.68
N LEU A 546 -22.44 -17.00 6.80
CA LEU A 546 -22.48 -16.29 8.06
C LEU A 546 -23.38 -15.05 7.96
N ASN A 547 -24.28 -14.86 8.93
CA ASN A 547 -25.08 -13.63 9.01
C ASN A 547 -24.23 -12.47 9.55
N TRP A 548 -24.12 -11.39 8.81
CA TRP A 548 -23.22 -10.29 9.09
C TRP A 548 -23.62 -9.47 10.33
N GLU A 549 -24.94 -9.27 10.57
CA GLU A 549 -25.41 -8.49 11.71
C GLU A 549 -25.18 -9.24 13.02
N ARG A 550 -25.56 -10.52 13.05
CA ARG A 550 -25.31 -11.38 14.22
C ARG A 550 -23.81 -11.54 14.49
N TYR A 551 -22.99 -11.72 13.45
CA TYR A 551 -21.54 -11.79 13.61
C TYR A 551 -20.99 -10.53 14.27
N LEU A 552 -21.30 -9.36 13.74
CA LEU A 552 -20.71 -8.10 14.21
C LEU A 552 -21.25 -7.71 15.60
N THR A 553 -22.53 -7.93 15.87
CA THR A 553 -23.13 -7.64 17.20
C THR A 553 -22.58 -8.55 18.28
N SER A 554 -22.45 -9.87 18.03
CA SER A 554 -21.84 -10.81 18.97
C SER A 554 -20.35 -10.53 19.15
N TRP A 555 -19.59 -10.29 18.05
CA TRP A 555 -18.18 -9.93 18.13
C TRP A 555 -17.95 -8.66 18.97
N ASN A 556 -18.78 -7.62 18.78
CA ASN A 556 -18.67 -6.42 19.59
C ASN A 556 -19.02 -6.67 21.07
N ARG A 557 -20.10 -7.38 21.36
CA ARG A 557 -20.59 -7.65 22.71
C ARG A 557 -19.62 -8.56 23.48
N ASP A 558 -19.15 -9.63 22.82
CA ASP A 558 -18.43 -10.72 23.50
C ASP A 558 -16.91 -10.48 23.53
N TYR A 559 -16.39 -9.65 22.62
CA TYR A 559 -14.95 -9.39 22.51
C TYR A 559 -14.60 -7.89 22.53
N PHE A 560 -15.05 -7.10 21.54
CA PHE A 560 -14.44 -5.77 21.31
C PHE A 560 -14.81 -4.75 22.39
N ALA A 561 -16.06 -4.66 22.79
CA ALA A 561 -16.49 -3.69 23.81
C ALA A 561 -15.84 -3.98 25.18
N PRO A 562 -15.82 -5.24 25.69
CA PRO A 562 -15.08 -5.57 26.91
C PRO A 562 -13.57 -5.31 26.82
N ALA A 563 -12.94 -5.68 25.70
CA ALA A 563 -11.50 -5.45 25.47
C ALA A 563 -11.17 -3.95 25.44
N LEU A 564 -11.99 -3.15 24.75
CA LEU A 564 -11.83 -1.69 24.70
C LEU A 564 -12.02 -1.06 26.09
N ALA A 565 -13.02 -1.45 26.85
CA ALA A 565 -13.28 -0.95 28.19
C ALA A 565 -12.11 -1.25 29.13
N LYS A 566 -11.57 -2.47 29.07
CA LYS A 566 -10.36 -2.86 29.80
C LYS A 566 -9.16 -2.01 29.37
N ALA A 567 -8.94 -1.86 28.06
CA ALA A 567 -7.85 -1.08 27.50
C ALA A 567 -7.89 0.39 27.94
N VAL A 568 -9.07 1.00 27.94
CA VAL A 568 -9.28 2.38 28.42
C VAL A 568 -8.91 2.51 29.90
N GLY A 569 -9.26 1.52 30.74
CA GLY A 569 -8.87 1.48 32.15
C GLY A 569 -7.35 1.39 32.36
N GLU A 570 -6.63 0.77 31.44
CA GLU A 570 -5.17 0.59 31.49
C GLU A 570 -4.37 1.80 30.92
N VAL A 571 -5.00 2.68 30.13
CA VAL A 571 -4.32 3.80 29.44
C VAL A 571 -3.43 4.62 30.38
N ALA A 572 -3.95 4.98 31.56
CA ALA A 572 -3.20 5.80 32.52
C ALA A 572 -1.98 5.07 33.11
N LYS A 573 -2.07 3.76 33.29
CA LYS A 573 -0.98 2.92 33.81
C LYS A 573 0.09 2.73 32.72
N VAL A 574 -0.31 2.37 31.52
CA VAL A 574 0.59 2.11 30.40
C VAL A 574 1.35 3.37 29.97
N LYS A 575 0.71 4.54 30.01
CA LYS A 575 1.41 5.83 29.78
C LYS A 575 2.62 6.04 30.71
N ARG A 576 2.56 5.52 31.91
CA ARG A 576 3.68 5.62 32.90
C ARG A 576 4.79 4.60 32.63
N SER A 577 4.45 3.46 32.01
CA SER A 577 5.38 2.36 31.72
C SER A 577 6.04 2.44 30.37
N LEU A 578 5.47 3.18 29.40
CA LEU A 578 6.11 3.41 28.12
C LEU A 578 7.47 4.09 28.33
N PRO A 579 8.55 3.58 27.75
CA PRO A 579 9.86 4.18 27.91
C PRO A 579 9.80 5.63 27.45
N ASN A 580 9.93 6.52 28.40
CA ASN A 580 9.97 7.96 28.20
C ASN A 580 11.33 8.32 27.59
N GLN A 581 11.62 7.80 26.38
CA GLN A 581 12.88 8.05 25.70
C GLN A 581 13.07 9.52 25.30
N ASN A 582 12.04 10.34 25.45
CA ASN A 582 12.12 11.80 25.23
C ASN A 582 12.33 12.64 26.49
N ARG A 583 12.50 12.03 27.70
CA ARG A 583 12.98 12.79 28.87
C ARG A 583 14.49 12.70 29.04
N GLY A 584 15.22 11.95 28.26
CA GLY A 584 16.62 11.65 28.53
C GLY A 584 17.58 11.74 27.33
N LYS A 585 17.18 12.30 26.24
CA LYS A 585 18.06 12.95 25.25
C LYS A 585 17.40 14.26 24.86
N GLY A 586 17.31 15.16 25.80
CA GLY A 586 17.73 16.49 25.44
C GLY A 586 19.04 16.27 24.70
N SER A 587 19.07 16.43 23.38
CA SER A 587 20.27 16.91 22.75
C SER A 587 20.86 17.86 23.76
N ALA A 588 22.09 17.61 24.19
CA ALA A 588 22.87 18.58 24.96
C ALA A 588 22.52 19.91 24.35
N PRO A 589 22.15 20.93 25.11
CA PRO A 589 21.66 22.15 24.53
C PRO A 589 22.71 22.56 23.51
N SER A 590 22.42 22.32 22.21
CA SER A 590 23.12 23.03 21.17
C SER A 590 22.90 24.44 21.62
N SER A 591 23.94 25.15 22.01
CA SER A 591 23.92 26.48 22.54
C SER A 591 22.86 27.30 21.81
N GLN A 592 21.62 27.27 22.32
CA GLN A 592 20.53 28.09 21.81
C GLN A 592 20.98 29.51 22.15
N LYS A 593 21.52 30.18 21.15
CA LYS A 593 21.93 31.56 21.31
C LYS A 593 20.66 32.33 21.66
N GLN A 594 20.59 32.82 22.90
CA GLN A 594 19.59 33.80 23.29
C GLN A 594 19.69 34.94 22.27
N ALA A 595 18.58 35.36 21.75
CA ALA A 595 18.55 36.56 20.89
C ALA A 595 18.47 37.77 21.79
N ASP A 596 19.14 38.87 21.42
CA ASP A 596 19.06 40.16 22.15
C ASP A 596 17.69 40.86 22.02
N ILE A 597 16.62 40.05 21.85
CA ILE A 597 15.26 40.55 21.64
C ILE A 597 14.35 39.99 22.71
N GLN A 598 13.64 40.89 23.40
CA GLN A 598 12.62 40.55 24.40
C GLN A 598 11.28 40.28 23.73
N CYS A 599 10.50 39.37 24.29
CA CYS A 599 9.16 39.08 23.85
C CYS A 599 8.23 40.26 24.04
N PRO A 600 7.57 40.77 22.97
CA PRO A 600 6.68 41.92 23.06
C PRO A 600 5.44 41.68 23.93
N ASN A 601 5.10 40.42 24.27
CA ASN A 601 3.92 40.08 25.05
C ASN A 601 4.21 39.87 26.53
N CYS A 602 5.42 39.43 26.94
CA CYS A 602 5.72 39.08 28.35
C CYS A 602 7.10 39.55 28.80
N GLY A 603 7.92 40.22 27.98
CA GLY A 603 9.24 40.74 28.35
C GLY A 603 10.36 39.71 28.52
N VAL A 604 10.07 38.41 28.43
CA VAL A 604 11.07 37.32 28.54
C VAL A 604 11.96 37.33 27.30
N GLN A 605 13.26 37.11 27.47
CA GLN A 605 14.22 37.04 26.38
C GLN A 605 13.90 35.89 25.42
N MET A 606 13.82 36.15 24.10
CA MET A 606 13.44 35.17 23.10
C MET A 606 14.64 34.32 22.68
N THR A 607 14.34 33.08 22.27
CA THR A 607 15.33 32.10 21.83
C THR A 607 15.26 31.91 20.30
N LYS A 608 16.42 31.88 19.66
CA LYS A 608 16.55 31.63 18.22
C LYS A 608 16.38 30.15 17.93
N VAL A 609 15.36 29.78 17.14
CA VAL A 609 15.02 28.40 16.77
C VAL A 609 15.24 28.19 15.29
N SER A 610 16.10 27.25 14.90
CA SER A 610 16.37 26.91 13.51
C SER A 610 15.17 26.24 12.86
N SER A 611 14.87 26.56 11.61
CA SER A 611 13.76 25.99 10.84
C SER A 611 14.20 25.56 9.44
N LYS A 612 13.81 24.34 9.05
CA LYS A 612 13.99 23.81 7.69
C LYS A 612 12.72 23.96 6.82
N SER A 613 11.74 24.74 7.28
CA SER A 613 10.47 24.92 6.57
C SER A 613 10.67 25.76 5.30
N GLN A 614 10.30 25.20 4.14
CA GLN A 614 10.32 25.91 2.85
C GLN A 614 9.34 27.11 2.78
N LYS A 615 8.43 27.23 3.76
CA LYS A 615 7.50 28.36 3.87
C LYS A 615 8.12 29.57 4.54
N LEU A 616 9.24 29.41 5.23
CA LEU A 616 9.99 30.49 5.84
C LEU A 616 11.14 30.88 4.91
N LYS A 617 11.24 32.18 4.61
CA LYS A 617 12.36 32.72 3.82
C LYS A 617 13.65 32.85 4.62
N ALA A 618 13.61 32.59 5.93
CA ALA A 618 14.74 32.60 6.85
C ALA A 618 14.97 31.19 7.42
N ASP A 619 16.20 30.86 7.74
CA ASP A 619 16.63 29.58 8.32
C ASP A 619 16.25 29.42 9.81
N HIS A 620 15.64 30.45 10.41
CA HIS A 620 15.27 30.48 11.82
C HIS A 620 14.11 31.44 12.11
N PHE A 621 13.55 31.31 13.30
CA PHE A 621 12.57 32.24 13.89
C PHE A 621 12.87 32.41 15.39
N LEU A 622 12.27 33.38 16.06
CA LEU A 622 12.35 33.56 17.50
C LEU A 622 11.14 32.96 18.20
N SER A 623 11.38 32.30 19.33
CA SER A 623 10.34 31.72 20.18
C SER A 623 10.53 32.18 21.63
N CYS A 624 9.44 32.59 22.26
CA CYS A 624 9.35 32.82 23.68
C CYS A 624 8.98 31.50 24.37
N ASP A 625 9.99 30.79 24.90
CA ASP A 625 9.85 29.45 25.39
C ASP A 625 9.05 29.39 26.70
N ARG A 626 7.97 28.60 26.71
CA ARG A 626 7.13 28.36 27.89
C ARG A 626 7.86 27.62 29.02
N GLN A 627 8.90 26.86 28.70
CA GLN A 627 9.66 26.10 29.67
C GLN A 627 10.59 27.01 30.49
N THR A 628 10.96 28.18 29.97
CA THR A 628 11.77 29.20 30.65
C THR A 628 10.94 30.36 31.17
N GLY A 629 9.61 30.16 31.34
CA GLY A 629 8.70 31.20 31.87
C GLY A 629 8.13 32.13 30.81
N GLY A 630 8.32 31.83 29.52
CA GLY A 630 7.79 32.62 28.42
C GLY A 630 6.33 32.30 28.08
N CYS A 631 5.70 33.11 27.22
CA CYS A 631 4.29 33.04 26.87
C CYS A 631 4.00 32.19 25.59
N GLY A 632 5.02 31.67 24.90
CA GLY A 632 4.90 30.90 23.68
C GLY A 632 4.76 31.73 22.40
N THR A 633 4.94 33.03 22.46
CA THR A 633 4.94 33.92 21.29
C THR A 633 6.07 33.60 20.34
N VAL A 634 5.82 33.62 19.04
CA VAL A 634 6.81 33.44 17.98
C VAL A 634 6.94 34.72 17.15
N MET A 635 8.15 35.00 16.67
CA MET A 635 8.43 36.14 15.77
C MET A 635 9.24 35.63 14.57
N PHE A 636 8.90 36.06 13.37
CA PHE A 636 9.56 35.68 12.14
C PHE A 636 10.43 36.80 11.59
N LEU A 637 11.61 36.45 11.06
CA LEU A 637 12.50 37.42 10.43
C LEU A 637 11.91 37.89 9.10
N ASN A 638 11.66 39.16 8.97
CA ASN A 638 11.36 39.77 7.69
C ASN A 638 12.68 40.05 6.95
N VAL A 639 12.97 39.21 5.95
CA VAL A 639 14.26 39.21 5.21
C VAL A 639 14.50 40.55 4.46
N LYS A 640 13.43 41.31 4.16
CA LYS A 640 13.55 42.62 3.47
C LYS A 640 13.90 43.76 4.42
N SER A 641 13.35 43.75 5.62
CA SER A 641 13.59 44.82 6.61
C SER A 641 14.68 44.50 7.66
N GLY A 642 15.07 43.21 7.74
CA GLY A 642 15.99 42.70 8.77
C GLY A 642 15.38 42.62 10.17
N ASN A 643 14.10 42.94 10.35
CA ASN A 643 13.43 42.99 11.64
C ASN A 643 12.60 41.73 11.92
N TYR A 644 12.47 41.38 13.22
CA TYR A 644 11.57 40.30 13.62
C TYR A 644 10.16 40.83 13.86
N GLU A 645 9.18 40.15 13.26
CA GLU A 645 7.77 40.56 13.29
C GLU A 645 6.89 39.43 13.81
N LEU A 646 5.82 39.77 14.54
CA LEU A 646 4.80 38.79 14.94
C LEU A 646 4.09 38.21 13.71
N PRO A 647 3.58 36.94 13.80
CA PRO A 647 2.74 36.36 12.78
C PRO A 647 1.56 37.28 12.47
N LEU A 648 1.19 37.39 11.20
CA LEU A 648 0.04 38.20 10.76
C LEU A 648 -1.28 37.83 11.46
N SER A 649 -1.38 36.63 12.00
CA SER A 649 -2.52 36.15 12.81
C SER A 649 -2.55 36.67 14.26
N GLU A 650 -1.44 37.17 14.78
CA GLU A 650 -1.34 37.65 16.17
C GLU A 650 -1.26 39.17 16.28
N ARG A 651 -1.25 39.88 15.16
CA ARG A 651 -1.43 41.34 15.17
C ARG A 651 -2.88 41.63 15.54
N LYS A 652 -3.19 41.58 16.82
CA LYS A 652 -4.41 42.09 17.42
C LYS A 652 -4.32 43.61 17.50
N SER A 653 -4.44 44.28 16.37
CA SER A 653 -5.00 45.64 16.40
C SER A 653 -6.51 45.46 16.27
N ALA A 654 -7.29 45.90 17.26
CA ALA A 654 -8.67 46.23 17.04
C ALA A 654 -8.73 47.15 15.81
N PRO A 655 -9.71 46.98 14.89
CA PRO A 655 -9.81 47.84 13.73
C PRO A 655 -9.81 49.31 14.20
N THR A 656 -8.86 50.08 13.71
CA THR A 656 -8.85 51.54 13.99
C THR A 656 -10.07 52.16 13.32
N PRO A 657 -10.67 53.20 13.87
CA PRO A 657 -11.81 53.88 13.23
C PRO A 657 -11.56 54.24 11.76
N GLU A 658 -10.31 54.50 11.38
CA GLU A 658 -9.88 54.81 10.02
C GLU A 658 -9.84 53.57 9.06
N SER A 659 -9.85 52.34 9.56
CA SER A 659 -9.88 51.14 8.73
C SER A 659 -11.28 50.60 8.44
N LEU A 660 -12.31 51.11 9.11
CA LEU A 660 -13.69 50.73 8.92
C LEU A 660 -14.30 51.40 7.71
N SER A 661 -14.92 50.67 6.84
CA SER A 661 -15.65 51.18 5.69
C SER A 661 -17.09 51.52 6.03
N GLU A 662 -17.74 52.35 5.26
CA GLU A 662 -19.18 52.68 5.35
C GLU A 662 -20.11 51.51 5.00
N TYR A 663 -19.52 50.38 4.58
CA TYR A 663 -20.25 49.22 4.13
C TYR A 663 -20.43 48.19 5.26
N SER A 664 -21.59 47.53 5.28
CA SER A 664 -21.94 46.51 6.24
C SER A 664 -21.76 45.10 5.66
N CYS A 665 -21.36 44.15 6.51
CA CYS A 665 -21.24 42.74 6.16
C CYS A 665 -22.62 42.13 5.80
N PRO A 666 -22.80 41.51 4.63
CA PRO A 666 -24.08 40.98 4.21
C PRO A 666 -24.55 39.76 5.06
N VAL A 667 -23.68 39.23 5.95
CA VAL A 667 -23.97 38.06 6.76
C VAL A 667 -24.26 38.40 8.22
N CYS A 668 -23.51 39.33 8.83
CA CYS A 668 -23.64 39.64 10.25
C CYS A 668 -23.90 41.12 10.54
N HIS A 669 -24.09 41.94 9.50
CA HIS A 669 -24.39 43.38 9.52
C HIS A 669 -23.37 44.27 10.26
N ASN A 670 -22.24 43.74 10.69
CA ASN A 670 -21.14 44.56 11.23
C ASN A 670 -20.41 45.26 10.10
N PRO A 671 -19.71 46.39 10.38
CA PRO A 671 -18.93 47.10 9.38
C PRO A 671 -17.90 46.21 8.70
N LEU A 672 -17.59 46.49 7.44
CA LEU A 672 -16.48 45.87 6.74
C LEU A 672 -15.20 46.67 6.99
N GLU A 673 -14.08 45.99 7.15
CA GLU A 673 -12.76 46.62 7.28
C GLU A 673 -11.96 46.53 5.97
N ALA A 674 -11.21 47.60 5.66
CA ALA A 674 -10.23 47.59 4.59
C ALA A 674 -9.02 46.74 4.99
N TYR A 675 -8.67 45.76 4.14
CA TYR A 675 -7.56 44.84 4.38
C TYR A 675 -6.62 44.82 3.16
N GLU A 676 -5.35 45.14 3.40
CA GLU A 676 -4.33 45.07 2.38
C GLU A 676 -3.82 43.65 2.20
N TYR A 677 -3.71 43.19 0.94
CA TYR A 677 -3.12 41.90 0.59
C TYR A 677 -2.23 42.03 -0.66
N SER A 678 -1.27 41.15 -0.81
CA SER A 678 -0.41 41.13 -1.99
C SER A 678 -0.87 40.05 -2.97
N LYS A 679 -1.07 40.43 -4.23
CA LYS A 679 -1.32 39.51 -5.34
C LYS A 679 -0.43 39.94 -6.52
N ASP A 680 0.32 38.96 -7.06
CA ASP A 680 1.24 39.14 -8.19
C ASP A 680 2.32 40.24 -7.90
N GLY A 681 2.76 40.34 -6.65
CA GLY A 681 3.78 41.31 -6.20
C GLY A 681 3.26 42.74 -5.99
N GLN A 682 1.98 43.02 -6.23
CA GLN A 682 1.34 44.32 -6.01
C GLN A 682 0.48 44.32 -4.75
N ALA A 683 0.55 45.41 -3.97
CA ALA A 683 -0.35 45.61 -2.84
C ALA A 683 -1.76 45.96 -3.36
N LYS A 684 -2.77 45.24 -2.89
CA LYS A 684 -4.19 45.42 -3.22
C LYS A 684 -5.00 45.50 -1.94
N VAL A 685 -6.15 46.16 -1.99
CA VAL A 685 -7.07 46.31 -0.85
C VAL A 685 -8.35 45.54 -1.14
N MET A 686 -8.88 44.84 -0.12
CA MET A 686 -10.21 44.23 -0.13
C MET A 686 -10.99 44.65 1.12
N LEU A 687 -12.32 44.63 1.02
CA LEU A 687 -13.18 44.77 2.20
C LEU A 687 -13.57 43.38 2.73
N ARG A 688 -13.48 43.20 4.05
CA ARG A 688 -13.82 41.98 4.73
C ARG A 688 -14.56 42.22 6.07
N CYS A 689 -15.24 41.23 6.59
CA CYS A 689 -15.95 41.38 7.87
C CYS A 689 -14.95 41.64 9.01
N CYS A 690 -15.20 42.66 9.82
CA CYS A 690 -14.35 42.99 10.97
C CYS A 690 -14.72 42.26 12.25
N ASN A 691 -15.89 41.58 12.31
CA ASN A 691 -16.36 40.90 13.54
C ASN A 691 -15.53 39.67 13.89
N PRO A 692 -14.74 39.68 14.98
CA PRO A 692 -13.84 38.58 15.35
C PRO A 692 -14.58 37.30 15.74
N LYS A 693 -15.86 37.35 16.15
CA LYS A 693 -16.66 36.17 16.55
C LYS A 693 -17.28 35.45 15.35
N THR A 694 -17.73 36.18 14.33
CA THR A 694 -18.42 35.61 13.16
C THR A 694 -17.49 35.40 11.97
N ARG A 695 -16.40 36.11 11.88
CA ARG A 695 -15.44 36.03 10.77
C ARG A 695 -14.81 34.65 10.57
N PRO A 696 -14.36 33.91 11.61
CA PRO A 696 -13.74 32.60 11.41
C PRO A 696 -14.73 31.50 10.96
N SER A 697 -16.03 31.71 11.14
CA SER A 697 -17.06 30.71 10.89
C SER A 697 -18.08 31.15 9.83
N LYS A 698 -18.98 32.06 10.22
CA LYS A 698 -20.12 32.48 9.37
C LYS A 698 -19.71 33.45 8.25
N CYS A 699 -18.72 34.31 8.49
CA CYS A 699 -18.30 35.39 7.58
C CYS A 699 -16.93 35.14 6.91
N LYS A 700 -16.41 33.91 6.94
CA LYS A 700 -15.09 33.57 6.39
C LYS A 700 -14.94 33.87 4.90
N ASP A 701 -16.05 33.82 4.14
CA ASP A 701 -16.07 34.03 2.69
C ASP A 701 -16.48 35.48 2.32
N VAL A 702 -16.69 36.36 3.29
CA VAL A 702 -17.04 37.77 3.01
C VAL A 702 -15.79 38.54 2.62
N ALA A 703 -15.61 38.70 1.31
CA ALA A 703 -14.53 39.46 0.71
C ALA A 703 -15.05 40.18 -0.53
N PHE A 704 -14.79 41.47 -0.61
CA PHE A 704 -15.10 42.32 -1.75
C PHE A 704 -13.83 42.94 -2.32
N PHE A 705 -13.68 42.88 -3.61
CA PHE A 705 -12.50 43.36 -4.33
C PHE A 705 -12.85 44.59 -5.16
N LYS A 706 -11.94 45.54 -5.26
CA LYS A 706 -12.16 46.78 -6.03
C LYS A 706 -12.10 46.45 -7.53
N THR A 707 -13.13 46.77 -8.27
CA THR A 707 -13.20 46.61 -9.73
C THR A 707 -12.39 47.70 -10.44
N LYS A 708 -12.14 47.56 -11.74
CA LYS A 708 -11.47 48.62 -12.55
C LYS A 708 -12.27 49.91 -12.60
N GLN A 709 -13.59 49.86 -12.37
CA GLN A 709 -14.50 51.01 -12.34
C GLN A 709 -14.59 51.68 -10.95
N GLY A 710 -13.85 51.13 -9.94
CA GLY A 710 -13.82 51.69 -8.58
C GLY A 710 -14.84 51.09 -7.60
N ASN A 711 -15.78 50.30 -8.07
CA ASN A 711 -16.82 49.66 -7.25
C ASN A 711 -16.29 48.44 -6.49
N TRP A 712 -16.94 48.05 -5.38
CA TRP A 712 -16.63 46.85 -4.60
C TRP A 712 -17.52 45.67 -5.03
N TRP A 713 -16.90 44.57 -5.44
CA TRP A 713 -17.59 43.40 -5.95
C TRP A 713 -17.05 42.10 -5.32
N SER A 714 -17.96 41.17 -5.06
CA SER A 714 -17.66 39.81 -4.52
C SER A 714 -18.20 38.71 -5.43
N PRO A 715 -17.45 37.64 -5.70
CA PRO A 715 -17.96 36.50 -6.46
C PRO A 715 -19.21 35.83 -5.82
N LYS A 716 -19.36 35.96 -4.49
CA LYS A 716 -20.42 35.30 -3.72
C LYS A 716 -21.61 36.23 -3.43
N PHE A 717 -21.35 37.55 -3.28
CA PHE A 717 -22.35 38.54 -2.82
C PHE A 717 -22.68 39.63 -3.83
N GLY A 718 -22.06 39.59 -5.01
CA GLY A 718 -22.27 40.58 -6.06
C GLY A 718 -21.68 41.95 -5.73
N GLU A 719 -22.25 43.01 -6.27
CA GLU A 719 -21.82 44.38 -6.07
C GLU A 719 -22.30 44.92 -4.71
N LEU A 720 -21.39 45.56 -3.98
CA LEU A 720 -21.64 46.13 -2.66
C LEU A 720 -22.32 47.50 -2.81
N LYS A 721 -23.54 47.63 -2.27
CA LYS A 721 -24.30 48.86 -2.26
C LYS A 721 -24.24 49.51 -0.89
N LEU A 722 -24.19 50.87 -0.85
CA LEU A 722 -24.32 51.62 0.41
C LEU A 722 -25.70 51.33 1.02
N PRO A 723 -25.80 51.14 2.35
CA PRO A 723 -27.09 51.11 2.99
C PRO A 723 -27.85 52.41 2.75
N LYS A 724 -29.12 52.31 2.35
CA LYS A 724 -30.01 53.44 2.17
C LYS A 724 -30.31 54.09 3.52
#